data_b317d81e9822756b7ff74b676c6812de
#
_entry.id   b317d81e9822756b7ff74b676c6812de
#
_cell.length_a   1.000
_cell.length_b   1.000
_cell.length_c   1.000
_cell.angle_alpha   90.00
_cell.angle_beta   90.00
_cell.angle_gamma   90.00
#
_symmetry.space_group_name_H-M   'P 1'
#
loop_
_entity.id
_entity.type
_entity.pdbx_description
1 polymer ?
#
loop_
_entity_poly.entity_id
_entity_poly.type
_entity_poly.pdbx_seq_one_letter_code
_entity_poly.pdbx_strand_id
1 'polypeptide(L)'
;MEKKYEVTIIIPVYNAEEYIINTLNSVENQNFNKNVEVLIINDGSEDNSINIIENFISNSSNSYIDYKLYDDGINKGQGARRNFGIEIAKGESILFLDSDDYLVEDALKIAHWRLMAVPDNSFAIFEWAYYYPETGETKYINKEQYNKKNALYRETCELLLACTTYFSVNKLYKKEFLIDHDIRFGEGYLYEDFEFYVKSVLRSVRVPVISNILYKVRVHDNSSTKSDGKTLKHRDSFLVAIERALKNLYETGYRHHFTPYHVVKYFLHRCLLYSENRLPKRKNIRKKFIYDTMQILNDYLHMVTVPNHVIPLYDYAFNKHLIRELKVKKMQKIFRLHRENLLNHYANRKTLKANKKHNLKHRVKNNYYLEPLLFFTRRKVHKHRKKQRDRQLKKYLDLNINNETILMLGFDYQYRGNSKYLFNYLQQNFSSNQLKIVSFDKNINEEYRITPRSDEFYKYLYTSKVIIGESWIPLAFKKRDGQVWIQLWHGTPFKRMLFDSNEFKMLSLNPSHKTNKKSDIDRWDYLLADSSKAVDKFITSYDIDRNKIINFGYPRNEWLVKNLNNKELIRNFKLKNNIPLDKKIILYAPTWRDYNYLTPESRKDTSYIADFNKLLKNLDDEYIIINKAHPMDKQPSWNNGIRNVLTVNNNVDSQELILISDIIVTDFSSIIFDAVHINKPFYLLIKDFNKYMNTRGVYMDMYNSLRPLVSNSEIALANNINKNKFNDFNMPELYQNSEIRNANVNIENIIKESFN
;
A
#
# COMPACT_ATOMS: atom_id res chain seq x y z
N MET A 1 37.46 12.75 8.37
CA MET A 1 36.21 12.02 8.16
C MET A 1 35.97 11.95 6.66
N GLU A 2 35.62 10.77 6.13
CA GLU A 2 35.31 10.64 4.70
C GLU A 2 34.03 11.44 4.39
N LYS A 3 34.01 12.20 3.27
CA LYS A 3 32.86 13.03 2.89
C LYS A 3 31.66 12.11 2.65
N LYS A 4 30.55 12.33 3.35
CA LYS A 4 29.30 11.59 3.18
C LYS A 4 28.50 12.23 2.04
N TYR A 5 28.04 11.40 1.10
CA TYR A 5 27.21 11.84 -0.03
C TYR A 5 25.77 11.34 0.15
N GLU A 6 24.80 12.20 -0.10
CA GLU A 6 23.36 11.84 -0.08
C GLU A 6 22.92 11.24 -1.40
N VAL A 7 23.45 11.75 -2.51
CA VAL A 7 23.10 11.28 -3.85
C VAL A 7 24.36 11.02 -4.66
N THR A 8 24.41 9.90 -5.39
CA THR A 8 25.35 9.70 -6.52
C THR A 8 24.54 9.80 -7.82
N ILE A 9 24.99 10.66 -8.74
CA ILE A 9 24.48 10.74 -10.12
C ILE A 9 25.43 9.97 -11.00
N ILE A 10 24.92 9.00 -11.78
CA ILE A 10 25.71 8.20 -12.72
C ILE A 10 25.36 8.63 -14.15
N ILE A 11 26.35 9.10 -14.89
CA ILE A 11 26.23 9.62 -16.26
C ILE A 11 27.10 8.77 -17.19
N PRO A 12 26.53 7.78 -17.90
CA PRO A 12 27.26 7.10 -18.97
C PRO A 12 27.39 8.04 -20.18
N VAL A 13 28.56 8.12 -20.77
CA VAL A 13 28.87 9.02 -21.89
C VAL A 13 29.38 8.25 -23.08
N TYR A 14 28.81 8.45 -24.25
CA TYR A 14 29.32 7.96 -25.52
C TYR A 14 28.99 8.96 -26.64
N ASN A 15 30.00 9.60 -27.24
CA ASN A 15 29.91 10.56 -28.32
C ASN A 15 28.83 11.63 -28.07
N ALA A 16 28.98 12.40 -26.98
CA ALA A 16 27.99 13.37 -26.49
C ALA A 16 28.49 14.83 -26.52
N GLU A 17 29.50 15.16 -27.36
CA GLU A 17 30.13 16.49 -27.39
C GLU A 17 29.13 17.63 -27.59
N GLU A 18 28.05 17.41 -28.35
CA GLU A 18 27.01 18.41 -28.60
C GLU A 18 26.09 18.68 -27.39
N TYR A 19 26.00 17.71 -26.42
CA TYR A 19 24.96 17.72 -25.43
C TYR A 19 25.46 17.78 -23.99
N ILE A 20 26.61 17.18 -23.71
CA ILE A 20 27.10 16.90 -22.36
C ILE A 20 27.24 18.15 -21.48
N ILE A 21 27.63 19.29 -22.05
CA ILE A 21 27.78 20.55 -21.31
C ILE A 21 26.44 21.02 -20.70
N ASN A 22 25.36 20.84 -21.43
CA ASN A 22 24.03 21.21 -20.96
C ASN A 22 23.53 20.27 -19.86
N THR A 23 23.85 18.98 -19.98
CA THR A 23 23.54 17.96 -18.97
C THR A 23 24.26 18.28 -17.67
N LEU A 24 25.58 18.55 -17.73
CA LEU A 24 26.39 18.92 -16.57
C LEU A 24 25.93 20.22 -15.93
N ASN A 25 25.57 21.24 -16.72
CA ASN A 25 24.99 22.48 -16.22
C ASN A 25 23.66 22.24 -15.47
N SER A 26 22.85 21.28 -15.91
CA SER A 26 21.59 20.95 -15.20
C SER A 26 21.84 20.30 -13.84
N VAL A 27 23.01 19.64 -13.67
CA VAL A 27 23.44 19.09 -12.40
C VAL A 27 24.06 20.20 -11.53
N GLU A 28 24.93 21.02 -12.07
CA GLU A 28 25.60 22.14 -11.37
C GLU A 28 24.60 23.11 -10.74
N ASN A 29 23.49 23.35 -11.42
CA ASN A 29 22.44 24.29 -11.02
C ASN A 29 21.35 23.65 -10.14
N GLN A 30 21.61 22.49 -9.52
CA GLN A 30 20.62 21.88 -8.62
C GLN A 30 20.49 22.66 -7.30
N ASN A 31 19.26 23.01 -6.94
CA ASN A 31 18.91 23.62 -5.67
C ASN A 31 18.90 22.54 -4.53
N PHE A 32 20.09 21.99 -4.24
CA PHE A 32 20.26 20.90 -3.29
C PHE A 32 21.53 21.10 -2.43
N ASN A 33 21.34 21.70 -1.24
CA ASN A 33 22.42 22.06 -0.33
C ASN A 33 22.92 20.84 0.50
N LYS A 34 23.23 19.73 -0.20
CA LYS A 34 23.80 18.51 0.38
C LYS A 34 24.80 17.93 -0.60
N ASN A 35 25.71 17.07 -0.09
CA ASN A 35 26.78 16.53 -0.90
C ASN A 35 26.27 15.57 -1.99
N VAL A 36 26.66 15.81 -3.21
CA VAL A 36 26.37 15.02 -4.39
C VAL A 36 27.67 14.52 -5.02
N GLU A 37 27.74 13.25 -5.29
CA GLU A 37 28.79 12.64 -6.11
C GLU A 37 28.28 12.50 -7.54
N VAL A 38 29.06 12.92 -8.53
CA VAL A 38 28.72 12.75 -9.95
C VAL A 38 29.79 11.87 -10.60
N LEU A 39 29.38 10.68 -11.01
CA LEU A 39 30.23 9.70 -11.68
C LEU A 39 29.96 9.77 -13.18
N ILE A 40 30.88 10.39 -13.92
CA ILE A 40 30.82 10.47 -15.37
C ILE A 40 31.69 9.30 -15.90
N ILE A 41 31.04 8.39 -16.64
CA ILE A 41 31.70 7.14 -17.06
C ILE A 41 31.70 7.09 -18.57
N ASN A 42 32.87 7.30 -19.16
CA ASN A 42 33.07 7.23 -20.61
C ASN A 42 32.91 5.79 -21.11
N ASP A 43 32.23 5.61 -22.22
CA ASP A 43 32.00 4.34 -22.89
C ASP A 43 32.79 4.27 -24.22
N GLY A 44 34.04 4.77 -24.21
CA GLY A 44 34.93 4.78 -25.38
C GLY A 44 34.47 5.81 -26.41
N SER A 45 34.23 7.06 -26.03
CA SER A 45 33.94 8.15 -26.96
C SER A 45 35.13 8.46 -27.85
N GLU A 46 34.86 8.72 -29.13
CA GLU A 46 35.86 9.08 -30.15
C GLU A 46 35.78 10.58 -30.52
N ASP A 47 34.80 11.31 -30.00
CA ASP A 47 34.58 12.75 -30.19
C ASP A 47 35.23 13.58 -29.07
N ASN A 48 34.97 14.88 -29.03
CA ASN A 48 35.56 15.78 -28.05
C ASN A 48 34.91 15.76 -26.65
N SER A 49 34.01 14.77 -26.35
CA SER A 49 33.27 14.67 -25.08
C SER A 49 34.17 14.75 -23.85
N ILE A 50 35.31 14.01 -23.86
CA ILE A 50 36.23 13.94 -22.71
C ILE A 50 36.80 15.30 -22.37
N ASN A 51 37.33 16.01 -23.35
CA ASN A 51 37.94 17.33 -23.14
C ASN A 51 36.91 18.36 -22.63
N ILE A 52 35.68 18.30 -23.13
CA ILE A 52 34.57 19.15 -22.67
C ILE A 52 34.27 18.89 -21.19
N ILE A 53 34.23 17.60 -20.78
CA ILE A 53 33.97 17.19 -19.41
C ILE A 53 35.10 17.63 -18.48
N GLU A 54 36.38 17.42 -18.84
CA GLU A 54 37.53 17.83 -18.05
C GLU A 54 37.57 19.34 -17.83
N ASN A 55 37.33 20.12 -18.89
CA ASN A 55 37.20 21.57 -18.81
C ASN A 55 36.06 22.00 -17.89
N PHE A 56 34.91 21.34 -17.95
CA PHE A 56 33.76 21.64 -17.09
C PHE A 56 34.13 21.37 -15.62
N ILE A 57 34.70 20.20 -15.32
CA ILE A 57 35.11 19.82 -13.96
C ILE A 57 36.06 20.83 -13.35
N SER A 58 37.07 21.28 -14.17
CA SER A 58 38.06 22.25 -13.73
C SER A 58 37.50 23.63 -13.40
N ASN A 59 36.34 23.98 -13.99
CA ASN A 59 35.68 25.27 -13.81
C ASN A 59 34.43 25.19 -12.90
N SER A 60 34.06 24.00 -12.39
CA SER A 60 32.92 23.85 -11.48
C SER A 60 33.17 24.59 -10.16
N SER A 61 32.17 25.32 -9.69
CA SER A 61 32.22 26.15 -8.49
C SER A 61 31.27 25.69 -7.37
N ASN A 62 30.44 24.70 -7.62
CA ASN A 62 29.47 24.23 -6.64
C ASN A 62 30.12 23.33 -5.59
N SER A 63 30.34 23.86 -4.40
CA SER A 63 31.03 23.16 -3.29
C SER A 63 30.32 21.90 -2.78
N TYR A 64 29.05 21.69 -3.12
CA TYR A 64 28.28 20.52 -2.75
C TYR A 64 28.44 19.37 -3.76
N ILE A 65 29.02 19.58 -4.94
CA ILE A 65 29.09 18.61 -6.00
C ILE A 65 30.53 18.19 -6.26
N ASP A 66 30.80 16.89 -6.21
CA ASP A 66 32.10 16.31 -6.54
C ASP A 66 31.98 15.50 -7.84
N TYR A 67 32.61 16.00 -8.89
CA TYR A 67 32.67 15.33 -10.18
C TYR A 67 33.85 14.37 -10.27
N LYS A 68 33.63 13.19 -10.87
CA LYS A 68 34.67 12.21 -11.15
C LYS A 68 34.47 11.64 -12.55
N LEU A 69 35.52 11.73 -13.37
CA LEU A 69 35.56 11.13 -14.71
C LEU A 69 36.25 9.78 -14.64
N TYR A 70 35.64 8.76 -15.22
CA TYR A 70 36.19 7.42 -15.40
C TYR A 70 36.22 7.10 -16.89
N ASP A 71 37.40 6.74 -17.40
CA ASP A 71 37.62 6.38 -18.79
C ASP A 71 38.61 5.20 -18.87
N ASP A 72 38.20 4.12 -19.51
CA ASP A 72 39.06 2.96 -19.83
C ASP A 72 39.25 2.78 -21.34
N GLY A 73 38.74 3.70 -22.15
CA GLY A 73 38.86 3.70 -23.61
C GLY A 73 38.09 2.57 -24.32
N ILE A 74 37.24 1.82 -23.62
CA ILE A 74 36.57 0.63 -24.16
C ILE A 74 35.07 0.85 -24.21
N ASN A 75 34.43 0.56 -25.34
CA ASN A 75 32.94 0.55 -25.41
C ASN A 75 32.42 -0.79 -24.89
N LYS A 76 31.74 -0.75 -23.71
CA LYS A 76 31.11 -1.90 -23.04
C LYS A 76 29.59 -1.82 -23.06
N GLY A 77 29.03 -0.70 -23.49
CA GLY A 77 27.64 -0.40 -23.55
C GLY A 77 27.10 0.23 -22.24
N GLN A 78 26.03 0.98 -22.40
CA GLN A 78 25.41 1.81 -21.34
C GLN A 78 25.06 1.02 -20.07
N GLY A 79 24.56 -0.21 -20.20
CA GLY A 79 24.22 -1.08 -19.05
C GLY A 79 25.43 -1.41 -18.19
N ALA A 80 26.57 -1.76 -18.83
CA ALA A 80 27.81 -2.06 -18.12
C ALA A 80 28.37 -0.82 -17.41
N ARG A 81 28.27 0.38 -18.03
CA ARG A 81 28.70 1.63 -17.41
C ARG A 81 27.87 2.02 -16.22
N ARG A 82 26.53 1.85 -16.29
CA ARG A 82 25.66 2.05 -15.14
C ARG A 82 25.94 1.05 -14.02
N ASN A 83 26.22 -0.23 -14.34
CA ASN A 83 26.59 -1.24 -13.35
C ASN A 83 27.90 -0.89 -12.63
N PHE A 84 28.92 -0.48 -13.37
CA PHE A 84 30.18 0.01 -12.79
C PHE A 84 29.93 1.22 -11.86
N GLY A 85 29.10 2.17 -12.29
CA GLY A 85 28.72 3.30 -11.46
C GLY A 85 28.01 2.90 -10.16
N ILE A 86 27.13 1.88 -10.19
CA ILE A 86 26.48 1.35 -8.97
C ILE A 86 27.50 0.80 -7.99
N GLU A 87 28.54 0.10 -8.48
CA GLU A 87 29.56 -0.53 -7.65
C GLU A 87 30.41 0.49 -6.91
N ILE A 88 30.83 1.56 -7.60
CA ILE A 88 31.74 2.58 -7.04
C ILE A 88 31.02 3.73 -6.35
N ALA A 89 29.68 3.85 -6.50
CA ALA A 89 28.88 4.91 -5.90
C ALA A 89 29.05 4.99 -4.39
N LYS A 90 29.18 6.19 -3.83
CA LYS A 90 29.28 6.44 -2.37
C LYS A 90 28.01 7.05 -1.75
N GLY A 91 27.09 7.57 -2.56
CA GLY A 91 25.84 8.20 -2.11
C GLY A 91 24.85 7.22 -1.48
N GLU A 92 24.04 7.69 -0.56
CA GLU A 92 22.94 6.90 0.02
C GLU A 92 21.89 6.52 -1.03
N SER A 93 21.76 7.34 -2.08
CA SER A 93 20.85 7.09 -3.21
C SER A 93 21.57 7.29 -4.55
N ILE A 94 21.03 6.66 -5.59
CA ILE A 94 21.59 6.65 -6.95
C ILE A 94 20.53 7.16 -7.94
N LEU A 95 20.92 8.13 -8.75
CA LEU A 95 20.17 8.64 -9.90
C LEU A 95 20.96 8.35 -11.18
N PHE A 96 20.30 7.84 -12.22
CA PHE A 96 20.86 7.72 -13.55
C PHE A 96 20.45 8.91 -14.40
N LEU A 97 21.39 9.49 -15.13
CA LEU A 97 21.17 10.62 -16.03
C LEU A 97 21.88 10.34 -17.35
N ASP A 98 21.12 10.41 -18.46
CA ASP A 98 21.70 10.25 -19.79
C ASP A 98 22.45 11.51 -20.21
N SER A 99 23.53 11.35 -20.98
CA SER A 99 24.47 12.42 -21.32
C SER A 99 23.89 13.52 -22.24
N ASP A 100 22.68 13.31 -22.75
CA ASP A 100 21.93 14.23 -23.62
C ASP A 100 20.68 14.83 -22.97
N ASP A 101 20.35 14.48 -21.71
CA ASP A 101 19.14 14.86 -20.99
C ASP A 101 19.38 15.91 -19.90
N TYR A 102 18.31 16.33 -19.22
CA TYR A 102 18.35 17.38 -18.19
C TYR A 102 17.60 17.01 -16.92
N LEU A 103 18.12 17.45 -15.77
CA LEU A 103 17.39 17.56 -14.53
C LEU A 103 16.75 18.97 -14.40
N VAL A 104 15.57 19.05 -13.80
CA VAL A 104 15.05 20.36 -13.39
C VAL A 104 15.73 20.82 -12.09
N GLU A 105 15.73 22.12 -11.82
CA GLU A 105 16.48 22.75 -10.74
C GLU A 105 16.24 22.16 -9.34
N ASP A 106 15.00 21.76 -9.00
CA ASP A 106 14.65 21.15 -7.72
C ASP A 106 14.60 19.60 -7.75
N ALA A 107 15.14 18.96 -8.80
CA ALA A 107 14.97 17.52 -9.00
C ALA A 107 15.52 16.69 -7.83
N LEU A 108 16.77 16.93 -7.45
CA LEU A 108 17.41 16.20 -6.34
C LEU A 108 16.72 16.45 -5.02
N LYS A 109 16.37 17.70 -4.72
CA LYS A 109 15.69 18.11 -3.49
C LYS A 109 14.37 17.38 -3.29
N ILE A 110 13.51 17.39 -4.32
CA ILE A 110 12.18 16.78 -4.26
C ILE A 110 12.30 15.24 -4.22
N ALA A 111 13.12 14.66 -5.10
CA ALA A 111 13.26 13.20 -5.19
C ALA A 111 13.88 12.60 -3.93
N HIS A 112 14.97 13.20 -3.43
CA HIS A 112 15.66 12.74 -2.23
C HIS A 112 14.77 12.86 -0.99
N TRP A 113 14.12 14.01 -0.78
CA TRP A 113 13.20 14.20 0.33
C TRP A 113 12.10 13.13 0.34
N ARG A 114 11.51 12.84 -0.83
CA ARG A 114 10.45 11.82 -0.96
C ARG A 114 10.96 10.41 -0.73
N LEU A 115 12.15 10.09 -1.23
CA LEU A 115 12.76 8.77 -1.03
C LEU A 115 13.08 8.53 0.44
N MET A 116 13.67 9.52 1.12
CA MET A 116 14.14 9.38 2.49
C MET A 116 13.03 9.60 3.53
N ALA A 117 11.87 10.11 3.14
CA ALA A 117 10.75 10.34 4.07
C ALA A 117 10.30 9.08 4.83
N VAL A 118 10.52 7.90 4.28
CA VAL A 118 10.15 6.62 4.89
C VAL A 118 11.29 5.61 4.71
N PRO A 119 11.76 4.97 5.79
CA PRO A 119 12.86 3.99 5.73
C PRO A 119 12.62 2.85 4.73
N ASP A 120 11.38 2.38 4.60
CA ASP A 120 10.99 1.26 3.73
C ASP A 120 10.88 1.61 2.24
N ASN A 121 11.08 2.88 1.85
CA ASN A 121 11.09 3.25 0.44
C ASN A 121 12.30 2.60 -0.25
N SER A 122 12.05 1.86 -1.32
CA SER A 122 13.09 1.20 -2.11
C SER A 122 13.67 2.14 -3.16
N PHE A 123 12.79 2.82 -3.89
CA PHE A 123 13.13 3.87 -4.87
C PHE A 123 11.94 4.80 -5.05
N ALA A 124 12.18 6.02 -5.52
CA ALA A 124 11.15 7.00 -5.85
C ALA A 124 10.99 7.12 -7.37
N ILE A 125 9.75 7.29 -7.85
CA ILE A 125 9.46 7.52 -9.27
C ILE A 125 8.94 8.94 -9.43
N PHE A 126 9.41 9.65 -10.44
CA PHE A 126 8.92 11.00 -10.78
C PHE A 126 8.52 11.12 -12.25
N GLU A 127 7.73 12.17 -12.57
CA GLU A 127 7.32 12.43 -13.92
C GLU A 127 8.49 12.98 -14.77
N TRP A 128 8.40 12.74 -16.07
CA TRP A 128 9.33 13.21 -17.07
C TRP A 128 8.59 13.76 -18.28
N ALA A 129 9.26 14.59 -19.10
CA ALA A 129 8.67 15.17 -20.30
C ALA A 129 9.70 15.28 -21.42
N TYR A 130 9.24 15.26 -22.66
CA TYR A 130 10.11 15.61 -23.78
C TYR A 130 10.35 17.12 -23.82
N TYR A 131 11.60 17.48 -24.05
CA TYR A 131 12.04 18.84 -24.23
C TYR A 131 12.59 19.06 -25.65
N TYR A 132 12.12 20.07 -26.32
CA TYR A 132 12.50 20.47 -27.68
C TYR A 132 13.36 21.74 -27.58
N PRO A 133 14.72 21.63 -27.67
CA PRO A 133 15.60 22.78 -27.49
C PRO A 133 15.36 23.91 -28.48
N GLU A 134 15.03 23.58 -29.73
CA GLU A 134 14.78 24.55 -30.81
C GLU A 134 13.61 25.50 -30.53
N THR A 135 12.59 25.01 -29.84
CA THR A 135 11.36 25.78 -29.54
C THR A 135 11.22 26.14 -28.08
N GLY A 136 12.07 25.58 -27.19
CA GLY A 136 11.92 25.70 -25.74
C GLY A 136 10.70 24.95 -25.19
N GLU A 137 9.94 24.21 -26.03
CA GLU A 137 8.69 23.57 -25.65
C GLU A 137 8.93 22.28 -24.83
N THR A 138 8.13 22.10 -23.80
CA THR A 138 8.10 20.86 -23.01
C THR A 138 6.78 20.13 -23.24
N LYS A 139 6.84 18.92 -23.82
CA LYS A 139 5.65 18.11 -24.13
C LYS A 139 5.52 16.89 -23.20
N TYR A 140 4.39 16.83 -22.54
CA TYR A 140 3.97 15.61 -21.85
C TYR A 140 3.39 14.59 -22.83
N ILE A 141 3.86 13.37 -22.80
CA ILE A 141 3.32 12.31 -23.66
C ILE A 141 2.14 11.57 -23.00
N ASN A 142 2.09 11.47 -21.67
CA ASN A 142 1.07 10.70 -20.99
C ASN A 142 0.57 11.37 -19.70
N LYS A 143 -0.24 12.42 -19.85
CA LYS A 143 -0.96 13.05 -18.71
C LYS A 143 -1.89 12.10 -17.94
N GLU A 144 -2.19 10.92 -18.49
CA GLU A 144 -3.16 9.97 -17.94
C GLU A 144 -2.53 8.83 -17.13
N GLN A 145 -1.23 8.55 -17.28
CA GLN A 145 -0.57 7.46 -16.58
C GLN A 145 -0.41 7.74 -15.08
N TYR A 146 -0.16 8.98 -14.72
CA TYR A 146 -0.12 9.44 -13.34
C TYR A 146 -1.37 10.25 -13.06
N ASN A 147 -2.40 9.63 -12.51
CA ASN A 147 -3.58 10.37 -12.08
C ASN A 147 -3.14 11.29 -10.92
N LYS A 148 -2.93 12.58 -11.25
CA LYS A 148 -2.27 13.61 -10.43
C LYS A 148 -2.85 13.77 -9.01
N LYS A 149 -4.11 13.39 -8.82
CA LYS A 149 -4.79 13.49 -7.52
C LYS A 149 -4.53 12.33 -6.56
N ASN A 150 -3.97 11.19 -7.02
CA ASN A 150 -4.06 9.95 -6.26
C ASN A 150 -2.77 9.10 -6.25
N ALA A 151 -1.62 9.65 -6.66
CA ALA A 151 -0.44 8.85 -6.94
C ALA A 151 0.78 9.23 -6.09
N LEU A 152 0.61 9.41 -4.80
CA LEU A 152 1.73 9.71 -3.92
C LEU A 152 2.57 8.47 -3.58
N TYR A 153 1.92 7.29 -3.54
CA TYR A 153 2.59 6.02 -3.28
C TYR A 153 1.99 4.90 -4.12
N ARG A 154 2.83 4.03 -4.66
CA ARG A 154 2.44 2.82 -5.36
C ARG A 154 3.19 1.65 -4.73
N GLU A 155 2.46 0.72 -4.18
CA GLU A 155 3.00 -0.32 -3.32
C GLU A 155 2.79 -1.71 -3.87
N THR A 156 2.22 -1.83 -5.06
CA THR A 156 2.05 -3.12 -5.71
C THR A 156 2.77 -3.16 -7.03
N CYS A 157 3.43 -4.28 -7.30
CA CYS A 157 4.10 -4.52 -8.58
C CYS A 157 3.18 -4.28 -9.76
N GLU A 158 1.91 -4.67 -9.64
CA GLU A 158 0.90 -4.52 -10.68
C GLU A 158 0.64 -3.06 -11.03
N LEU A 159 0.51 -2.20 -10.01
CA LEU A 159 0.27 -0.77 -10.21
C LEU A 159 1.52 -0.08 -10.79
N LEU A 160 2.70 -0.43 -10.31
CA LEU A 160 3.95 0.08 -10.85
C LEU A 160 4.11 -0.30 -12.31
N LEU A 161 3.93 -1.58 -12.65
CA LEU A 161 4.03 -2.08 -14.02
C LEU A 161 2.97 -1.49 -14.95
N ALA A 162 1.76 -1.24 -14.44
CA ALA A 162 0.66 -0.67 -15.23
C ALA A 162 0.78 0.83 -15.48
N CYS A 163 1.41 1.58 -14.55
CA CYS A 163 1.34 3.04 -14.52
C CYS A 163 2.68 3.74 -14.71
N THR A 164 3.81 3.03 -14.73
CA THR A 164 5.13 3.65 -14.85
C THR A 164 5.91 3.16 -16.06
N THR A 165 6.88 3.97 -16.50
CA THR A 165 7.79 3.58 -17.58
C THR A 165 8.91 2.69 -17.04
N TYR A 166 9.51 1.87 -17.91
CA TYR A 166 10.67 1.06 -17.56
C TYR A 166 12.01 1.85 -17.57
N PHE A 167 11.99 3.12 -17.90
CA PHE A 167 13.19 3.95 -17.89
C PHE A 167 13.82 3.99 -16.50
N SER A 168 15.13 3.85 -16.41
CA SER A 168 15.87 3.97 -15.17
C SER A 168 16.02 5.42 -14.72
N VAL A 169 16.09 6.35 -15.66
CA VAL A 169 16.44 7.77 -15.47
C VAL A 169 15.40 8.61 -14.73
N ASN A 170 14.13 8.22 -14.74
CA ASN A 170 13.08 8.93 -14.00
C ASN A 170 12.83 8.34 -12.60
N LYS A 171 13.88 7.82 -11.98
CA LYS A 171 13.82 7.17 -10.66
C LYS A 171 15.06 7.46 -9.84
N LEU A 172 14.86 7.67 -8.53
CA LEU A 172 15.94 7.74 -7.55
C LEU A 172 15.89 6.49 -6.68
N TYR A 173 16.97 5.73 -6.64
CA TYR A 173 17.07 4.44 -5.95
C TYR A 173 17.87 4.56 -4.66
N LYS A 174 17.49 3.87 -3.59
CA LYS A 174 18.42 3.65 -2.49
C LYS A 174 19.53 2.76 -2.96
N LYS A 175 20.78 3.13 -2.67
CA LYS A 175 21.96 2.31 -3.02
C LYS A 175 21.89 0.94 -2.35
N GLU A 176 21.63 0.90 -1.05
CA GLU A 176 21.45 -0.33 -0.28
C GLU A 176 20.43 -1.27 -0.94
N PHE A 177 19.30 -0.76 -1.38
CA PHE A 177 18.30 -1.56 -2.09
C PHE A 177 18.85 -2.22 -3.36
N LEU A 178 19.65 -1.52 -4.16
CA LEU A 178 20.25 -2.08 -5.37
C LEU A 178 21.31 -3.14 -5.07
N ILE A 179 22.10 -2.91 -4.03
CA ILE A 179 23.18 -3.83 -3.62
C ILE A 179 22.62 -5.09 -2.98
N ASP A 180 21.74 -4.97 -1.98
CA ASP A 180 21.20 -6.09 -1.18
C ASP A 180 20.38 -7.08 -2.02
N HIS A 181 19.81 -6.60 -3.12
CA HIS A 181 19.01 -7.41 -4.01
C HIS A 181 19.69 -7.75 -5.34
N ASP A 182 20.96 -7.44 -5.48
CA ASP A 182 21.74 -7.64 -6.71
C ASP A 182 21.01 -7.15 -7.97
N ILE A 183 20.50 -5.90 -7.90
CA ILE A 183 19.79 -5.29 -9.01
C ILE A 183 20.81 -4.64 -9.95
N ARG A 184 20.97 -5.23 -11.13
CA ARG A 184 21.92 -4.81 -12.18
C ARG A 184 21.22 -4.69 -13.51
N PHE A 185 21.74 -3.81 -14.36
CA PHE A 185 21.34 -3.70 -15.76
C PHE A 185 21.75 -4.94 -16.55
N GLY A 186 21.04 -5.22 -17.61
CA GLY A 186 21.50 -6.20 -18.59
C GLY A 186 22.69 -5.68 -19.38
N GLU A 187 23.56 -6.59 -19.82
CA GLU A 187 24.76 -6.27 -20.60
C GLU A 187 24.76 -7.00 -21.94
N GLY A 188 25.30 -6.34 -22.98
CA GLY A 188 25.44 -6.91 -24.31
C GLY A 188 24.21 -6.89 -25.21
N TYR A 189 23.11 -6.22 -24.82
CA TYR A 189 21.90 -6.07 -25.62
C TYR A 189 21.21 -4.73 -25.35
N LEU A 190 20.33 -4.32 -26.25
CA LEU A 190 19.53 -3.10 -26.09
C LEU A 190 18.32 -3.37 -25.18
N TYR A 191 17.75 -2.31 -24.56
CA TYR A 191 16.64 -2.38 -23.59
C TYR A 191 17.03 -2.99 -22.23
N GLU A 192 18.26 -2.78 -21.81
CA GLU A 192 18.83 -3.19 -20.52
C GLU A 192 18.05 -2.63 -19.32
N ASP A 193 17.42 -1.45 -19.48
CA ASP A 193 16.55 -0.82 -18.51
C ASP A 193 15.35 -1.69 -18.15
N PHE A 194 14.87 -2.52 -19.09
CA PHE A 194 13.67 -3.30 -18.91
C PHE A 194 13.87 -4.39 -17.86
N GLU A 195 14.99 -5.12 -17.93
CA GLU A 195 15.35 -6.12 -16.93
C GLU A 195 15.59 -5.47 -15.57
N PHE A 196 16.35 -4.39 -15.51
CA PHE A 196 16.65 -3.62 -14.31
C PHE A 196 15.36 -3.13 -13.62
N TYR A 197 14.44 -2.55 -14.39
CA TYR A 197 13.16 -2.08 -13.89
C TYR A 197 12.30 -3.20 -13.29
N VAL A 198 12.19 -4.34 -13.99
CA VAL A 198 11.42 -5.48 -13.49
C VAL A 198 12.03 -6.05 -12.22
N LYS A 199 13.36 -6.20 -12.15
CA LYS A 199 14.07 -6.59 -10.93
C LYS A 199 13.75 -5.64 -9.77
N SER A 200 13.82 -4.33 -10.01
CA SER A 200 13.54 -3.30 -9.01
C SER A 200 12.10 -3.37 -8.50
N VAL A 201 11.12 -3.48 -9.42
CA VAL A 201 9.69 -3.56 -9.05
C VAL A 201 9.40 -4.82 -8.24
N LEU A 202 9.94 -5.98 -8.64
CA LEU A 202 9.68 -7.25 -7.97
C LEU A 202 10.25 -7.33 -6.55
N ARG A 203 11.31 -6.58 -6.26
CA ARG A 203 11.99 -6.57 -4.96
C ARG A 203 11.62 -5.39 -4.08
N SER A 204 10.90 -4.40 -4.64
CA SER A 204 10.54 -3.19 -3.91
C SER A 204 9.53 -3.47 -2.80
N VAL A 205 9.72 -2.81 -1.67
CA VAL A 205 8.77 -2.81 -0.55
C VAL A 205 7.78 -1.66 -0.71
N ARG A 206 8.30 -0.45 -0.94
CA ARG A 206 7.51 0.77 -1.07
C ARG A 206 8.13 1.70 -2.11
N VAL A 207 7.29 2.30 -2.94
CA VAL A 207 7.72 3.20 -4.01
C VAL A 207 6.88 4.47 -4.00
N PRO A 208 7.40 5.61 -3.52
CA PRO A 208 6.75 6.89 -3.66
C PRO A 208 6.72 7.34 -5.12
N VAL A 209 5.58 7.86 -5.55
CA VAL A 209 5.40 8.43 -6.89
C VAL A 209 5.20 9.94 -6.77
N ILE A 210 6.06 10.68 -7.47
CA ILE A 210 6.14 12.14 -7.45
C ILE A 210 5.49 12.66 -8.74
N SER A 211 4.49 13.52 -8.62
CA SER A 211 3.76 14.09 -9.77
C SER A 211 4.46 15.27 -10.44
N ASN A 212 5.62 15.68 -9.93
CA ASN A 212 6.42 16.73 -10.52
C ASN A 212 7.26 16.19 -11.68
N ILE A 213 7.39 16.96 -12.76
CA ILE A 213 8.40 16.67 -13.78
C ILE A 213 9.74 17.05 -13.17
N LEU A 214 10.60 16.04 -12.99
CA LEU A 214 11.94 16.26 -12.49
C LEU A 214 13.01 15.94 -13.53
N TYR A 215 12.63 15.34 -14.65
CA TYR A 215 13.51 14.91 -15.72
C TYR A 215 12.99 15.35 -17.08
N LYS A 216 13.86 15.86 -17.94
CA LYS A 216 13.54 16.30 -19.30
C LYS A 216 14.38 15.51 -20.30
N VAL A 217 13.71 14.73 -21.14
CA VAL A 217 14.32 14.01 -22.24
C VAL A 217 14.47 14.95 -23.43
N ARG A 218 15.70 15.20 -23.87
CA ARG A 218 15.99 16.02 -25.04
C ARG A 218 15.53 15.30 -26.31
N VAL A 219 14.89 16.04 -27.21
CA VAL A 219 14.53 15.55 -28.54
C VAL A 219 15.53 16.10 -29.55
N HIS A 220 16.33 15.22 -30.16
CA HIS A 220 17.27 15.54 -31.22
C HIS A 220 17.28 14.42 -32.27
N ASP A 221 17.91 14.66 -33.44
CA ASP A 221 17.83 13.72 -34.56
C ASP A 221 18.69 12.46 -34.35
N ASN A 222 19.77 12.56 -33.60
CA ASN A 222 20.68 11.48 -33.27
C ASN A 222 20.23 10.60 -32.10
N SER A 223 19.01 10.84 -31.55
CA SER A 223 18.48 10.05 -30.43
C SER A 223 18.37 8.57 -30.80
N SER A 224 18.88 7.68 -29.95
CA SER A 224 18.83 6.22 -30.11
C SER A 224 17.39 5.68 -30.27
N THR A 225 16.39 6.44 -29.82
CA THR A 225 14.98 6.12 -30.00
C THR A 225 14.43 6.47 -31.37
N LYS A 226 15.07 7.39 -32.11
CA LYS A 226 14.70 7.75 -33.49
C LYS A 226 15.46 6.90 -34.52
N SER A 227 16.70 6.50 -34.22
CA SER A 227 17.50 5.65 -35.10
C SER A 227 16.84 4.29 -35.24
N ASP A 228 16.29 4.02 -36.38
CA ASP A 228 15.83 2.75 -36.92
C ASP A 228 15.50 1.60 -35.97
N GLY A 229 14.52 1.79 -35.06
CA GLY A 229 13.91 0.70 -34.31
C GLY A 229 13.25 -0.39 -35.18
N LYS A 230 13.57 -0.38 -36.48
CA LYS A 230 13.08 -1.31 -37.51
C LYS A 230 14.05 -2.46 -37.78
N THR A 231 15.27 -2.46 -37.20
CA THR A 231 16.27 -3.47 -37.45
C THR A 231 15.98 -4.78 -36.70
N LEU A 232 16.47 -5.90 -37.25
CA LEU A 232 16.37 -7.21 -36.61
C LEU A 232 17.07 -7.24 -35.25
N LYS A 233 18.18 -6.48 -35.10
CA LYS A 233 18.91 -6.34 -33.84
C LYS A 233 18.03 -5.81 -32.71
N HIS A 234 17.24 -4.78 -32.93
CA HIS A 234 16.29 -4.25 -31.93
C HIS A 234 15.22 -5.27 -31.54
N ARG A 235 14.71 -6.02 -32.52
CA ARG A 235 13.74 -7.09 -32.27
C ARG A 235 14.30 -8.18 -31.37
N ASP A 236 15.47 -8.65 -31.70
CA ASP A 236 16.09 -9.77 -30.97
C ASP A 236 16.52 -9.33 -29.56
N SER A 237 17.09 -8.13 -29.41
CA SER A 237 17.40 -7.54 -28.09
C SER A 237 16.16 -7.39 -27.20
N PHE A 238 15.02 -6.98 -27.77
CA PHE A 238 13.78 -6.86 -27.00
C PHE A 238 13.26 -8.21 -26.50
N LEU A 239 13.37 -9.27 -27.33
CA LEU A 239 13.02 -10.64 -26.90
C LEU A 239 13.93 -11.13 -25.78
N VAL A 240 15.24 -10.88 -25.87
CA VAL A 240 16.22 -11.21 -24.82
C VAL A 240 15.88 -10.49 -23.52
N ALA A 241 15.56 -9.20 -23.57
CA ALA A 241 15.18 -8.41 -22.40
C ALA A 241 13.95 -8.98 -21.70
N ILE A 242 12.93 -9.40 -22.47
CA ILE A 242 11.72 -10.04 -21.95
C ILE A 242 12.01 -11.39 -21.31
N GLU A 243 12.78 -12.23 -21.97
CA GLU A 243 13.14 -13.56 -21.46
C GLU A 243 13.88 -13.46 -20.14
N ARG A 244 14.89 -12.59 -20.06
CA ARG A 244 15.66 -12.36 -18.83
C ARG A 244 14.79 -11.82 -17.71
N ALA A 245 13.88 -10.90 -18.00
CA ALA A 245 12.96 -10.36 -17.02
C ALA A 245 11.97 -11.44 -16.50
N LEU A 246 11.50 -12.34 -17.36
CA LEU A 246 10.68 -13.49 -16.95
C LEU A 246 11.47 -14.52 -16.13
N LYS A 247 12.73 -14.77 -16.49
CA LYS A 247 13.62 -15.61 -15.71
C LYS A 247 13.81 -15.07 -14.29
N ASN A 248 14.01 -13.77 -14.14
CA ASN A 248 14.09 -13.12 -12.83
C ASN A 248 12.79 -13.27 -12.02
N LEU A 249 11.64 -13.20 -12.66
CA LEU A 249 10.36 -13.46 -12.01
C LEU A 249 10.29 -14.88 -11.44
N TYR A 250 10.81 -15.85 -12.18
CA TYR A 250 10.87 -17.24 -11.75
C TYR A 250 11.81 -17.44 -10.55
N GLU A 251 13.01 -16.87 -10.61
CA GLU A 251 14.05 -16.99 -9.59
C GLU A 251 13.66 -16.33 -8.27
N THR A 252 12.87 -15.26 -8.28
CA THR A 252 12.38 -14.56 -7.08
C THR A 252 11.35 -15.33 -6.25
N GLY A 253 10.91 -16.51 -6.71
CA GLY A 253 9.99 -17.35 -5.95
C GLY A 253 8.55 -16.84 -5.86
N TYR A 254 8.16 -15.84 -6.64
CA TYR A 254 6.79 -15.30 -6.71
C TYR A 254 5.74 -16.30 -7.25
N ARG A 255 5.97 -17.60 -7.07
CA ARG A 255 5.16 -18.70 -7.63
C ARG A 255 3.71 -18.73 -7.14
N HIS A 256 3.39 -18.06 -6.03
CA HIS A 256 2.10 -18.19 -5.36
C HIS A 256 1.27 -16.91 -5.28
N HIS A 257 1.69 -15.82 -5.93
CA HIS A 257 1.03 -14.52 -5.90
C HIS A 257 0.44 -14.15 -7.27
N PHE A 258 -0.50 -13.19 -7.29
CA PHE A 258 -1.05 -12.60 -8.52
C PHE A 258 0.00 -11.82 -9.34
N THR A 259 1.12 -11.47 -8.73
CA THR A 259 2.23 -10.74 -9.35
C THR A 259 2.70 -11.35 -10.66
N PRO A 260 2.98 -12.66 -10.76
CA PRO A 260 3.37 -13.28 -12.03
C PRO A 260 2.40 -13.04 -13.17
N TYR A 261 1.11 -13.10 -12.89
CA TYR A 261 0.07 -12.82 -13.90
C TYR A 261 0.14 -11.38 -14.41
N HIS A 262 0.25 -10.40 -13.52
CA HIS A 262 0.32 -8.99 -13.90
C HIS A 262 1.62 -8.66 -14.63
N VAL A 263 2.73 -9.31 -14.25
CA VAL A 263 4.01 -9.20 -14.97
C VAL A 263 3.87 -9.76 -16.38
N VAL A 264 3.32 -10.95 -16.55
CA VAL A 264 3.09 -11.56 -17.86
C VAL A 264 2.14 -10.70 -18.72
N LYS A 265 1.08 -10.16 -18.13
CA LYS A 265 0.16 -9.22 -18.80
C LYS A 265 0.90 -7.95 -19.24
N TYR A 266 1.76 -7.42 -18.40
CA TYR A 266 2.60 -6.27 -18.73
C TYR A 266 3.52 -6.57 -19.93
N PHE A 267 4.21 -7.69 -19.92
CA PHE A 267 5.07 -8.12 -21.03
C PHE A 267 4.30 -8.26 -22.32
N LEU A 268 3.17 -8.93 -22.30
CA LEU A 268 2.30 -9.05 -23.48
C LEU A 268 1.91 -7.70 -24.05
N HIS A 269 1.48 -6.79 -23.18
CA HIS A 269 1.11 -5.45 -23.61
C HIS A 269 2.29 -4.72 -24.26
N ARG A 270 3.47 -4.82 -23.70
CA ARG A 270 4.69 -4.23 -24.26
C ARG A 270 5.09 -4.87 -25.58
N CYS A 271 5.00 -6.18 -25.71
CA CYS A 271 5.25 -6.88 -26.97
C CYS A 271 4.28 -6.44 -28.08
N LEU A 272 3.00 -6.30 -27.77
CA LEU A 272 2.00 -5.82 -28.73
C LEU A 272 2.29 -4.38 -29.17
N LEU A 273 2.58 -3.48 -28.23
CA LEU A 273 2.95 -2.09 -28.52
C LEU A 273 4.23 -2.02 -29.36
N TYR A 274 5.23 -2.84 -29.04
CA TYR A 274 6.46 -2.91 -29.82
C TYR A 274 6.20 -3.39 -31.24
N SER A 275 5.40 -4.46 -31.41
CA SER A 275 5.01 -4.99 -32.71
C SER A 275 4.27 -3.96 -33.59
N GLU A 276 3.39 -3.15 -32.97
CA GLU A 276 2.62 -2.14 -33.70
C GLU A 276 3.46 -0.92 -34.09
N ASN A 277 4.26 -0.41 -33.17
CA ASN A 277 4.89 0.89 -33.28
C ASN A 277 6.32 0.86 -33.84
N ARG A 278 7.04 -0.26 -33.63
CA ARG A 278 8.48 -0.34 -33.90
C ARG A 278 8.85 -1.32 -35.00
N LEU A 279 8.09 -2.40 -35.22
CA LEU A 279 8.41 -3.36 -36.25
C LEU A 279 7.92 -2.91 -37.64
N PRO A 280 8.67 -3.25 -38.72
CA PRO A 280 8.23 -3.01 -40.09
C PRO A 280 6.83 -3.59 -40.34
N LYS A 281 6.02 -2.91 -41.16
CA LYS A 281 4.66 -3.37 -41.51
C LYS A 281 4.63 -4.69 -42.32
N ARG A 282 5.78 -5.36 -42.50
CA ARG A 282 5.89 -6.65 -43.19
C ARG A 282 5.30 -7.76 -42.34
N LYS A 283 4.23 -8.38 -42.86
CA LYS A 283 3.41 -9.40 -42.17
C LYS A 283 4.22 -10.55 -41.57
N ASN A 284 5.26 -11.03 -42.29
CA ASN A 284 6.07 -12.16 -41.87
C ASN A 284 6.96 -11.81 -40.65
N ILE A 285 7.52 -10.60 -40.59
CA ILE A 285 8.38 -10.14 -39.46
C ILE A 285 7.55 -10.03 -38.18
N ARG A 286 6.38 -9.41 -38.26
CA ARG A 286 5.45 -9.30 -37.12
C ARG A 286 4.94 -10.64 -36.64
N LYS A 287 4.62 -11.56 -37.58
CA LYS A 287 4.21 -12.93 -37.25
C LYS A 287 5.29 -13.68 -36.50
N LYS A 288 6.54 -13.59 -36.98
CA LYS A 288 7.67 -14.26 -36.34
C LYS A 288 7.89 -13.70 -34.93
N PHE A 289 7.92 -12.38 -34.76
CA PHE A 289 8.08 -11.76 -33.47
C PHE A 289 7.01 -12.19 -32.46
N ILE A 290 5.73 -12.22 -32.86
CA ILE A 290 4.63 -12.66 -32.01
C ILE A 290 4.77 -14.15 -31.66
N TYR A 291 5.21 -14.98 -32.63
CA TYR A 291 5.43 -16.40 -32.40
C TYR A 291 6.58 -16.61 -31.37
N ASP A 292 7.72 -15.94 -31.56
CA ASP A 292 8.88 -16.02 -30.66
C ASP A 292 8.49 -15.52 -29.25
N THR A 293 7.76 -14.41 -29.17
CA THR A 293 7.20 -13.90 -27.88
C THR A 293 6.30 -14.95 -27.20
N MET A 294 5.47 -15.65 -27.97
CA MET A 294 4.59 -16.68 -27.42
C MET A 294 5.35 -17.90 -26.92
N GLN A 295 6.43 -18.29 -27.58
CA GLN A 295 7.29 -19.37 -27.11
C GLN A 295 7.93 -19.00 -25.77
N ILE A 296 8.56 -17.83 -25.68
CA ILE A 296 9.16 -17.33 -24.43
C ILE A 296 8.11 -17.30 -23.30
N LEU A 297 6.95 -16.72 -23.56
CA LEU A 297 5.88 -16.68 -22.56
C LEU A 297 5.38 -18.07 -22.15
N ASN A 298 5.31 -19.01 -23.09
CA ASN A 298 4.88 -20.38 -22.84
C ASN A 298 5.86 -21.13 -21.93
N ASP A 299 7.15 -20.92 -22.10
CA ASP A 299 8.21 -21.54 -21.28
C ASP A 299 8.13 -21.12 -19.81
N TYR A 300 7.58 -19.95 -19.53
CA TYR A 300 7.43 -19.42 -18.17
C TYR A 300 6.01 -19.45 -17.61
N LEU A 301 4.98 -19.56 -18.45
CA LEU A 301 3.57 -19.50 -18.03
C LEU A 301 3.10 -20.73 -17.23
N HIS A 302 3.69 -21.91 -17.42
CA HIS A 302 3.37 -23.10 -16.63
C HIS A 302 3.73 -22.93 -15.14
N MET A 303 4.55 -21.92 -14.83
CA MET A 303 4.98 -21.54 -13.49
C MET A 303 4.05 -20.54 -12.82
N VAL A 304 3.08 -19.98 -13.56
CA VAL A 304 2.19 -18.91 -13.09
C VAL A 304 0.84 -19.48 -12.73
N THR A 305 0.43 -19.28 -11.48
CA THR A 305 -0.94 -19.60 -11.06
C THR A 305 -1.87 -18.45 -11.48
N VAL A 306 -2.53 -18.59 -12.65
CA VAL A 306 -3.48 -17.60 -13.14
C VAL A 306 -4.87 -17.88 -12.57
N PRO A 307 -5.54 -16.94 -11.90
CA PRO A 307 -6.90 -17.14 -11.42
C PRO A 307 -7.90 -17.33 -12.57
N ASN A 308 -8.83 -18.28 -12.44
CA ASN A 308 -9.81 -18.58 -13.47
C ASN A 308 -10.62 -17.38 -14.01
N HIS A 309 -10.84 -16.35 -13.19
CA HIS A 309 -11.58 -15.15 -13.62
C HIS A 309 -10.73 -14.16 -14.44
N VAL A 310 -9.45 -14.41 -14.57
CA VAL A 310 -8.50 -13.51 -15.25
C VAL A 310 -8.11 -14.07 -16.63
N ILE A 311 -8.24 -15.38 -16.84
CA ILE A 311 -8.01 -16.05 -18.11
C ILE A 311 -8.80 -15.37 -19.26
N PRO A 312 -10.10 -15.03 -19.12
CA PRO A 312 -10.85 -14.35 -20.16
C PRO A 312 -10.35 -12.94 -20.52
N LEU A 313 -9.79 -12.20 -19.57
CA LEU A 313 -9.20 -10.87 -19.83
C LEU A 313 -7.89 -10.98 -20.64
N TYR A 314 -7.14 -12.02 -20.38
CA TYR A 314 -5.92 -12.37 -21.09
C TYR A 314 -6.23 -12.75 -22.53
N ASP A 315 -7.18 -13.66 -22.73
CA ASP A 315 -7.65 -14.09 -24.06
C ASP A 315 -8.23 -12.91 -24.86
N TYR A 316 -8.97 -12.02 -24.23
CA TYR A 316 -9.58 -10.86 -24.90
C TYR A 316 -8.54 -9.81 -25.33
N ALA A 317 -7.60 -9.46 -24.47
CA ALA A 317 -6.55 -8.50 -24.82
C ALA A 317 -5.66 -9.01 -25.96
N PHE A 318 -5.39 -10.30 -25.95
CA PHE A 318 -4.59 -10.96 -26.96
C PHE A 318 -5.34 -11.13 -28.29
N ASN A 319 -6.58 -11.61 -28.25
CA ASN A 319 -7.41 -11.81 -29.44
C ASN A 319 -7.73 -10.52 -30.19
N LYS A 320 -7.95 -9.41 -29.49
CA LYS A 320 -8.30 -8.14 -30.14
C LYS A 320 -7.20 -7.59 -31.05
N HIS A 321 -5.93 -7.80 -30.68
CA HIS A 321 -4.80 -7.33 -31.48
C HIS A 321 -4.32 -8.35 -32.50
N LEU A 322 -4.35 -9.63 -32.18
CA LEU A 322 -3.89 -10.70 -33.07
C LEU A 322 -4.87 -11.04 -34.20
N ILE A 323 -6.17 -10.90 -33.96
CA ILE A 323 -7.21 -11.14 -34.96
C ILE A 323 -7.11 -10.18 -36.14
N ARG A 324 -6.67 -8.95 -35.93
CA ARG A 324 -6.50 -7.97 -37.00
C ARG A 324 -5.38 -8.31 -38.00
N GLU A 325 -4.32 -9.02 -37.57
CA GLU A 325 -3.10 -9.18 -38.35
C GLU A 325 -2.75 -10.63 -38.76
N LEU A 326 -3.40 -11.66 -38.22
CA LEU A 326 -3.02 -13.07 -38.42
C LEU A 326 -4.18 -13.97 -38.83
N LYS A 327 -3.89 -14.98 -39.68
CA LYS A 327 -4.86 -16.05 -40.01
C LYS A 327 -5.24 -16.83 -38.75
N VAL A 328 -6.38 -16.47 -38.23
CA VAL A 328 -6.98 -16.76 -36.92
C VAL A 328 -6.92 -18.25 -36.50
N LYS A 329 -7.04 -19.19 -37.41
CA LYS A 329 -7.17 -20.64 -37.09
C LYS A 329 -5.93 -21.26 -36.44
N LYS A 330 -4.72 -20.84 -36.80
CA LYS A 330 -3.47 -21.43 -36.25
C LYS A 330 -3.13 -20.91 -34.86
N MET A 331 -3.43 -19.65 -34.63
CA MET A 331 -3.23 -19.02 -33.31
C MET A 331 -4.31 -19.45 -32.30
N GLN A 332 -5.55 -19.60 -32.74
CA GLN A 332 -6.61 -20.18 -31.90
C GLN A 332 -6.27 -21.60 -31.43
N LYS A 333 -5.54 -22.39 -32.26
CA LYS A 333 -5.09 -23.73 -31.86
C LYS A 333 -4.01 -23.66 -30.76
N ILE A 334 -3.05 -22.74 -30.89
CA ILE A 334 -1.99 -22.53 -29.87
C ILE A 334 -2.62 -22.03 -28.57
N PHE A 335 -3.52 -21.06 -28.65
CA PHE A 335 -4.28 -20.57 -27.49
C PHE A 335 -5.13 -21.65 -26.84
N ARG A 336 -5.80 -22.50 -27.61
CA ARG A 336 -6.61 -23.59 -27.08
C ARG A 336 -5.75 -24.61 -26.35
N LEU A 337 -4.60 -25.00 -26.90
CA LEU A 337 -3.65 -25.91 -26.25
C LEU A 337 -3.09 -25.30 -24.94
N HIS A 338 -2.76 -24.04 -24.98
CA HIS A 338 -2.23 -23.32 -23.82
C HIS A 338 -3.30 -23.16 -22.73
N ARG A 339 -4.53 -22.81 -23.10
CA ARG A 339 -5.68 -22.76 -22.21
C ARG A 339 -6.01 -24.13 -21.63
N GLU A 340 -5.96 -25.18 -22.41
CA GLU A 340 -6.18 -26.56 -21.96
C GLU A 340 -5.11 -27.02 -20.98
N ASN A 341 -3.85 -26.67 -21.21
CA ASN A 341 -2.74 -26.93 -20.27
C ASN A 341 -2.91 -26.17 -18.96
N LEU A 342 -3.30 -24.89 -19.00
CA LEU A 342 -3.63 -24.11 -17.81
C LEU A 342 -4.84 -24.70 -17.08
N LEU A 343 -5.91 -25.03 -17.77
CA LEU A 343 -7.13 -25.61 -17.20
C LEU A 343 -6.90 -27.01 -16.63
N ASN A 344 -6.05 -27.84 -17.25
CA ASN A 344 -5.67 -29.15 -16.75
C ASN A 344 -4.80 -29.06 -15.50
N HIS A 345 -3.91 -28.08 -15.41
CA HIS A 345 -3.16 -27.81 -14.20
C HIS A 345 -4.08 -27.43 -13.03
N TYR A 346 -5.16 -26.68 -13.29
CA TYR A 346 -6.21 -26.34 -12.32
C TYR A 346 -7.17 -27.49 -12.02
N ALA A 347 -7.51 -28.33 -13.01
CA ALA A 347 -8.43 -29.47 -12.86
C ALA A 347 -7.84 -30.58 -11.98
N ASN A 348 -6.52 -30.79 -12.04
CA ASN A 348 -5.82 -31.75 -11.18
C ASN A 348 -5.75 -31.34 -9.70
N ARG A 349 -6.21 -30.15 -9.33
CA ARG A 349 -6.43 -29.69 -7.94
C ARG A 349 -7.87 -29.91 -7.46
N LYS A 350 -8.59 -30.88 -7.99
CA LYS A 350 -9.95 -31.25 -7.51
C LYS A 350 -9.86 -32.13 -6.26
N THR A 351 -10.72 -31.86 -5.26
CA THR A 351 -12.14 -32.18 -5.25
C THR A 351 -12.93 -31.24 -4.37
N LEU A 352 -13.85 -30.47 -4.96
CA LEU A 352 -14.91 -29.82 -4.24
C LEU A 352 -16.26 -30.36 -4.78
N LYS A 353 -16.92 -31.18 -3.97
CA LYS A 353 -18.34 -31.49 -4.15
C LYS A 353 -19.14 -30.19 -3.94
N ALA A 354 -19.57 -29.56 -5.02
CA ALA A 354 -20.37 -28.34 -4.97
C ALA A 354 -21.87 -28.66 -5.02
N ASN A 355 -22.62 -28.05 -4.10
CA ASN A 355 -24.07 -28.13 -4.02
C ASN A 355 -24.75 -27.61 -5.32
N LYS A 356 -25.74 -28.34 -5.83
CA LYS A 356 -26.44 -28.09 -7.10
C LYS A 356 -27.07 -26.70 -7.28
N LYS A 357 -27.40 -25.97 -6.21
CA LYS A 357 -27.98 -24.62 -6.24
C LYS A 357 -26.96 -23.51 -6.53
N HIS A 358 -25.69 -23.74 -6.27
CA HIS A 358 -24.61 -22.80 -6.59
C HIS A 358 -24.22 -22.87 -8.08
N ASN A 359 -24.53 -23.97 -8.77
CA ASN A 359 -24.12 -24.25 -10.13
C ASN A 359 -24.78 -23.36 -11.19
N LEU A 360 -26.02 -22.88 -11.01
CA LEU A 360 -26.66 -22.04 -12.03
C LEU A 360 -26.07 -20.63 -12.07
N LYS A 361 -25.84 -20.02 -10.90
CA LYS A 361 -25.11 -18.73 -10.82
C LYS A 361 -23.68 -18.84 -11.31
N HIS A 362 -23.01 -19.97 -11.05
CA HIS A 362 -21.65 -20.25 -11.50
C HIS A 362 -21.57 -20.54 -13.00
N ARG A 363 -22.55 -21.26 -13.57
CA ARG A 363 -22.62 -21.53 -15.03
C ARG A 363 -22.86 -20.26 -15.83
N VAL A 364 -23.73 -19.37 -15.36
CA VAL A 364 -23.99 -18.07 -16.02
C VAL A 364 -22.80 -17.12 -15.85
N LYS A 365 -22.10 -17.17 -14.71
CA LYS A 365 -20.93 -16.34 -14.42
C LYS A 365 -19.65 -16.80 -15.12
N ASN A 366 -19.57 -18.07 -15.49
CA ASN A 366 -18.41 -18.68 -16.17
C ASN A 366 -18.69 -18.99 -17.65
N ASN A 367 -19.80 -18.50 -18.21
CA ASN A 367 -20.08 -18.65 -19.63
C ASN A 367 -19.38 -17.51 -20.40
N TYR A 368 -18.36 -17.89 -21.15
CA TYR A 368 -17.49 -17.01 -21.94
C TYR A 368 -18.25 -16.01 -22.83
N TYR A 369 -19.42 -16.41 -23.37
CA TYR A 369 -20.24 -15.55 -24.25
C TYR A 369 -21.17 -14.61 -23.47
N LEU A 370 -21.50 -14.92 -22.22
CA LEU A 370 -22.42 -14.14 -21.40
C LEU A 370 -21.70 -13.20 -20.42
N GLU A 371 -20.47 -13.48 -20.07
CA GLU A 371 -19.71 -12.66 -19.10
C GLU A 371 -19.44 -11.23 -19.59
N PRO A 372 -19.03 -10.98 -20.86
CA PRO A 372 -18.92 -9.62 -21.38
C PRO A 372 -20.27 -8.88 -21.36
N LEU A 373 -21.36 -9.60 -21.71
CA LEU A 373 -22.71 -9.04 -21.69
C LEU A 373 -23.16 -8.71 -20.25
N LEU A 374 -22.84 -9.58 -19.29
CA LEU A 374 -23.09 -9.37 -17.86
C LEU A 374 -22.22 -8.26 -17.28
N PHE A 375 -20.97 -8.13 -17.74
CA PHE A 375 -20.08 -7.03 -17.35
C PHE A 375 -20.63 -5.69 -17.87
N PHE A 376 -21.03 -5.62 -19.14
CA PHE A 376 -21.65 -4.43 -19.74
C PHE A 376 -22.99 -4.10 -19.08
N THR A 377 -23.83 -5.09 -18.82
CA THR A 377 -25.12 -4.89 -18.15
C THR A 377 -24.93 -4.47 -16.69
N ARG A 378 -23.99 -5.08 -15.94
CA ARG A 378 -23.62 -4.67 -14.58
C ARG A 378 -23.06 -3.26 -14.56
N ARG A 379 -22.20 -2.89 -15.50
CA ARG A 379 -21.66 -1.55 -15.64
C ARG A 379 -22.74 -0.51 -15.97
N LYS A 380 -23.67 -0.85 -16.89
CA LYS A 380 -24.85 -0.02 -17.20
C LYS A 380 -25.78 0.12 -16.00
N VAL A 381 -26.09 -0.99 -15.31
CA VAL A 381 -26.91 -0.99 -14.09
C VAL A 381 -26.24 -0.22 -12.97
N HIS A 382 -24.94 -0.39 -12.78
CA HIS A 382 -24.17 0.37 -11.78
C HIS A 382 -24.15 1.87 -12.11
N LYS A 383 -23.91 2.22 -13.38
CA LYS A 383 -23.94 3.61 -13.87
C LYS A 383 -25.35 4.22 -13.73
N HIS A 384 -26.40 3.45 -14.02
CA HIS A 384 -27.78 3.87 -13.86
C HIS A 384 -28.14 4.07 -12.38
N ARG A 385 -27.81 3.12 -11.50
CA ARG A 385 -28.00 3.24 -10.06
C ARG A 385 -27.21 4.40 -9.45
N LYS A 386 -25.99 4.62 -9.91
CA LYS A 386 -25.18 5.79 -9.53
C LYS A 386 -25.89 7.08 -9.93
N LYS A 387 -26.37 7.17 -11.18
CA LYS A 387 -27.08 8.36 -11.70
C LYS A 387 -28.40 8.60 -10.99
N GLN A 388 -29.16 7.55 -10.64
CA GLN A 388 -30.39 7.66 -9.81
C GLN A 388 -30.06 8.18 -8.41
N ARG A 389 -29.06 7.59 -7.75
CA ARG A 389 -28.60 8.04 -6.44
C ARG A 389 -28.11 9.48 -6.47
N ASP A 390 -27.29 9.84 -7.46
CA ASP A 390 -26.76 11.20 -7.61
C ASP A 390 -27.92 12.22 -7.82
N ARG A 391 -29.00 11.82 -8.51
CA ARG A 391 -30.22 12.64 -8.64
C ARG A 391 -30.98 12.76 -7.31
N GLN A 392 -31.12 11.66 -6.56
CA GLN A 392 -31.77 11.69 -5.24
C GLN A 392 -31.01 12.54 -4.23
N LEU A 393 -29.69 12.55 -4.30
CA LEU A 393 -28.84 13.32 -3.39
C LEU A 393 -28.82 14.81 -3.72
N LYS A 394 -29.08 15.20 -5.00
CA LYS A 394 -29.17 16.60 -5.39
C LYS A 394 -30.14 17.43 -4.55
N LYS A 395 -31.32 16.85 -4.17
CA LYS A 395 -32.31 17.56 -3.36
C LYS A 395 -31.80 18.06 -2.00
N TYR A 396 -30.70 17.43 -1.47
CA TYR A 396 -30.11 17.85 -0.19
C TYR A 396 -28.99 18.87 -0.37
N LEU A 397 -28.41 18.98 -1.57
CA LEU A 397 -27.38 19.97 -1.85
C LEU A 397 -27.93 21.40 -1.86
N ASP A 398 -29.22 21.54 -2.17
CA ASP A 398 -29.90 22.85 -2.21
C ASP A 398 -30.35 23.32 -0.82
N LEU A 399 -30.26 22.46 0.20
CA LEU A 399 -30.61 22.82 1.59
C LEU A 399 -29.43 23.57 2.24
N ASN A 400 -29.72 24.55 3.08
CA ASN A 400 -28.69 25.23 3.87
C ASN A 400 -28.07 24.28 4.90
N ILE A 401 -26.79 24.53 5.20
CA ILE A 401 -26.13 23.89 6.34
C ILE A 401 -26.70 24.51 7.62
N ASN A 402 -27.07 23.66 8.55
CA ASN A 402 -27.45 24.09 9.88
C ASN A 402 -26.20 24.16 10.75
N ASN A 403 -25.79 25.36 11.11
CA ASN A 403 -24.53 25.66 11.78
C ASN A 403 -24.42 25.10 13.20
N GLU A 404 -25.50 24.60 13.79
CA GLU A 404 -25.51 24.05 15.15
C GLU A 404 -25.74 22.54 15.18
N THR A 405 -25.67 21.83 14.04
CA THR A 405 -25.94 20.40 14.03
C THR A 405 -24.69 19.54 13.86
N ILE A 406 -24.68 18.44 14.61
CA ILE A 406 -23.64 17.42 14.67
C ILE A 406 -24.24 16.10 14.20
N LEU A 407 -23.62 15.45 13.22
CA LEU A 407 -23.95 14.09 12.80
C LEU A 407 -22.80 13.14 13.15
N MET A 408 -23.07 12.17 14.00
CA MET A 408 -22.10 11.12 14.36
C MET A 408 -22.37 9.84 13.58
N LEU A 409 -21.30 9.20 13.12
CA LEU A 409 -21.28 7.95 12.37
C LEU A 409 -20.40 6.94 13.10
N GLY A 410 -21.01 6.00 13.81
CA GLY A 410 -20.26 4.94 14.49
C GLY A 410 -19.56 3.98 13.53
N PHE A 411 -18.65 3.17 14.04
CA PHE A 411 -17.95 2.15 13.26
C PHE A 411 -18.97 1.15 12.67
N ASP A 412 -19.08 1.14 11.34
CA ASP A 412 -20.09 0.34 10.61
C ASP A 412 -21.54 0.55 11.12
N TYR A 413 -21.85 1.77 11.55
CA TYR A 413 -23.14 2.15 12.14
C TYR A 413 -23.51 1.38 13.42
N GLN A 414 -22.53 0.86 14.14
CA GLN A 414 -22.73 0.22 15.44
C GLN A 414 -22.43 1.23 16.57
N TYR A 415 -23.11 1.05 17.69
CA TYR A 415 -22.92 1.86 18.89
C TYR A 415 -21.83 1.27 19.79
N ARG A 416 -20.59 1.51 19.42
CA ARG A 416 -19.39 1.03 20.12
C ARG A 416 -18.16 1.90 19.79
N GLY A 417 -17.05 1.65 20.45
CA GLY A 417 -15.78 2.34 20.20
C GLY A 417 -15.84 3.82 20.58
N ASN A 418 -15.02 4.63 19.92
CA ASN A 418 -14.91 6.07 20.22
C ASN A 418 -16.24 6.82 20.10
N SER A 419 -17.02 6.49 19.10
CA SER A 419 -18.32 7.14 18.86
C SER A 419 -19.33 6.89 19.99
N LYS A 420 -19.33 5.71 20.64
CA LYS A 420 -20.18 5.44 21.82
C LYS A 420 -19.81 6.37 23.00
N TYR A 421 -18.54 6.44 23.32
CA TYR A 421 -18.09 7.19 24.51
C TYR A 421 -18.19 8.69 24.28
N LEU A 422 -17.87 9.18 23.10
CA LEU A 422 -18.05 10.59 22.75
C LEU A 422 -19.53 10.97 22.72
N PHE A 423 -20.39 10.14 22.14
CA PHE A 423 -21.82 10.41 22.11
C PHE A 423 -22.42 10.50 23.52
N ASN A 424 -22.06 9.56 24.43
CA ASN A 424 -22.51 9.58 25.82
C ASN A 424 -22.08 10.85 26.57
N TYR A 425 -20.97 11.43 26.19
CA TYR A 425 -20.51 12.70 26.72
C TYR A 425 -21.28 13.88 26.10
N LEU A 426 -21.35 13.95 24.76
CA LEU A 426 -21.95 15.08 24.05
C LEU A 426 -23.46 15.22 24.30
N GLN A 427 -24.18 14.12 24.51
CA GLN A 427 -25.63 14.19 24.83
C GLN A 427 -25.95 14.91 26.15
N GLN A 428 -24.94 15.16 27.01
CA GLN A 428 -25.12 15.97 28.22
C GLN A 428 -25.14 17.46 27.93
N ASN A 429 -24.53 17.89 26.83
CA ASN A 429 -24.28 19.28 26.48
C ASN A 429 -25.05 19.72 25.20
N PHE A 430 -25.53 18.77 24.39
CA PHE A 430 -26.22 19.04 23.14
C PHE A 430 -27.60 18.35 23.10
N SER A 431 -28.60 19.09 22.73
CA SER A 431 -29.99 18.59 22.58
C SER A 431 -30.10 17.63 21.37
N SER A 432 -31.23 16.87 21.35
CA SER A 432 -31.50 15.97 20.22
C SER A 432 -31.73 16.72 18.88
N ASN A 433 -31.98 18.02 18.91
CA ASN A 433 -32.05 18.84 17.70
C ASN A 433 -30.67 19.19 17.15
N GLN A 434 -29.65 19.24 18.02
CA GLN A 434 -28.26 19.57 17.65
C GLN A 434 -27.41 18.33 17.38
N LEU A 435 -27.65 17.24 18.12
CA LEU A 435 -26.80 16.02 18.05
C LEU A 435 -27.60 14.83 17.51
N LYS A 436 -27.11 14.20 16.47
CA LYS A 436 -27.68 12.97 15.92
C LYS A 436 -26.61 11.89 15.77
N ILE A 437 -27.00 10.63 15.99
CA ILE A 437 -26.13 9.47 15.76
C ILE A 437 -26.77 8.47 14.82
N VAL A 438 -26.04 8.07 13.80
CA VAL A 438 -26.48 7.07 12.82
C VAL A 438 -26.12 5.67 13.32
N SER A 439 -27.16 4.90 13.70
CA SER A 439 -26.96 3.57 14.24
C SER A 439 -28.15 2.64 14.03
N PHE A 440 -27.89 1.33 13.96
CA PHE A 440 -28.90 0.28 14.02
C PHE A 440 -29.28 -0.10 15.46
N ASP A 441 -28.56 0.37 16.48
CA ASP A 441 -28.76 0.01 17.86
C ASP A 441 -30.03 0.71 18.42
N LYS A 442 -30.98 -0.10 18.85
CA LYS A 442 -32.26 0.39 19.39
C LYS A 442 -32.18 0.84 20.86
N ASN A 443 -31.07 0.62 21.53
CA ASN A 443 -30.85 1.12 22.90
C ASN A 443 -30.53 2.61 22.94
N ILE A 444 -30.26 3.24 21.80
CA ILE A 444 -30.12 4.69 21.70
C ILE A 444 -31.51 5.32 21.64
N ASN A 445 -31.74 6.39 22.44
CA ASN A 445 -32.99 7.14 22.42
C ASN A 445 -33.31 7.57 20.98
N GLU A 446 -34.55 7.32 20.54
CA GLU A 446 -35.03 7.55 19.17
C GLU A 446 -34.89 9.02 18.75
N GLU A 447 -34.98 9.96 19.67
CA GLU A 447 -34.77 11.37 19.37
C GLU A 447 -33.37 11.70 18.84
N TYR A 448 -32.35 10.97 19.27
CA TYR A 448 -30.97 11.14 18.81
C TYR A 448 -30.63 10.21 17.65
N ARG A 449 -31.33 9.09 17.48
CA ARG A 449 -30.97 8.01 16.59
C ARG A 449 -31.55 8.19 15.19
N ILE A 450 -30.65 8.12 14.20
CA ILE A 450 -31.01 8.07 12.78
C ILE A 450 -30.75 6.67 12.24
N THR A 451 -31.70 6.11 11.50
CA THR A 451 -31.50 4.82 10.82
C THR A 451 -30.56 4.97 9.65
N PRO A 452 -29.49 4.12 9.56
CA PRO A 452 -28.57 4.15 8.43
C PRO A 452 -29.26 4.01 7.08
N ARG A 453 -28.83 4.82 6.11
CA ARG A 453 -29.35 4.86 4.73
C ARG A 453 -30.81 5.31 4.57
N SER A 454 -31.44 5.85 5.62
CA SER A 454 -32.75 6.51 5.54
C SER A 454 -32.65 7.85 4.78
N ASP A 455 -33.77 8.41 4.41
CA ASP A 455 -33.86 9.76 3.83
C ASP A 455 -33.32 10.81 4.81
N GLU A 456 -33.67 10.66 6.08
CA GLU A 456 -33.18 11.49 7.18
C GLU A 456 -31.65 11.43 7.33
N PHE A 457 -31.05 10.24 7.22
CA PHE A 457 -29.57 10.09 7.21
C PHE A 457 -28.94 10.96 6.14
N TYR A 458 -29.45 10.91 4.91
CA TYR A 458 -28.92 11.71 3.83
C TYR A 458 -29.13 13.22 4.05
N LYS A 459 -30.31 13.60 4.59
CA LYS A 459 -30.57 14.99 4.93
C LYS A 459 -29.53 15.51 5.91
N TYR A 460 -29.35 14.87 7.05
CA TYR A 460 -28.36 15.30 8.05
C TYR A 460 -26.92 15.24 7.55
N LEU A 461 -26.57 14.27 6.72
CA LEU A 461 -25.22 14.18 6.16
C LEU A 461 -24.84 15.41 5.30
N TYR A 462 -25.84 15.99 4.61
CA TYR A 462 -25.62 17.18 3.78
C TYR A 462 -25.90 18.50 4.47
N THR A 463 -26.63 18.51 5.58
CA THR A 463 -27.01 19.74 6.28
C THR A 463 -26.32 19.95 7.61
N SER A 464 -25.69 18.95 8.20
CA SER A 464 -24.96 19.14 9.47
C SER A 464 -23.67 19.92 9.26
N LYS A 465 -23.39 20.83 10.19
CA LYS A 465 -22.14 21.59 10.23
C LYS A 465 -20.97 20.71 10.55
N VAL A 466 -21.10 19.83 11.56
CA VAL A 466 -20.05 18.93 12.00
C VAL A 466 -20.42 17.48 11.69
N ILE A 467 -19.54 16.76 11.03
CA ILE A 467 -19.65 15.32 10.77
C ILE A 467 -18.52 14.62 11.51
N ILE A 468 -18.89 13.68 12.38
CA ILE A 468 -17.93 12.90 13.18
C ILE A 468 -18.01 11.45 12.75
N GLY A 469 -16.92 10.89 12.23
CA GLY A 469 -16.84 9.52 11.76
C GLY A 469 -15.81 8.69 12.50
N GLU A 470 -16.04 7.39 12.68
CA GLU A 470 -15.08 6.43 13.23
C GLU A 470 -14.65 5.39 12.20
N SER A 471 -15.33 5.32 11.06
CA SER A 471 -15.00 4.47 9.93
C SER A 471 -15.04 5.24 8.61
N TRP A 472 -14.79 4.50 7.52
CA TRP A 472 -14.80 5.07 6.18
C TRP A 472 -16.20 5.53 5.77
N ILE A 473 -16.31 6.75 5.25
CA ILE A 473 -17.54 7.31 4.72
C ILE A 473 -17.60 7.07 3.21
N PRO A 474 -18.73 6.58 2.65
CA PRO A 474 -18.83 6.28 1.23
C PRO A 474 -18.47 7.47 0.34
N LEU A 475 -17.66 7.24 -0.69
CA LEU A 475 -17.17 8.27 -1.63
C LEU A 475 -18.27 8.97 -2.44
N ALA A 476 -19.47 8.40 -2.43
CA ALA A 476 -20.63 9.05 -3.05
C ALA A 476 -21.02 10.39 -2.38
N PHE A 477 -20.62 10.55 -1.12
CA PHE A 477 -20.87 11.78 -0.39
C PHE A 477 -19.71 12.73 -0.55
N LYS A 478 -20.03 13.93 -1.05
CA LYS A 478 -19.07 15.02 -1.14
C LYS A 478 -19.26 15.92 0.08
N LYS A 479 -18.17 16.20 0.76
CA LYS A 479 -18.16 17.24 1.78
C LYS A 479 -18.50 18.57 1.11
N ARG A 480 -19.37 19.33 1.75
CA ARG A 480 -19.74 20.68 1.30
C ARG A 480 -18.82 21.72 1.94
N ASP A 481 -18.65 22.83 1.25
CA ASP A 481 -17.98 23.98 1.83
C ASP A 481 -18.75 24.44 3.08
N GLY A 482 -18.01 24.73 4.13
CA GLY A 482 -18.58 25.10 5.44
C GLY A 482 -18.86 23.91 6.38
N GLN A 483 -18.77 22.65 5.94
CA GLN A 483 -18.81 21.49 6.85
C GLN A 483 -17.44 21.18 7.43
N VAL A 484 -17.40 20.72 8.67
CA VAL A 484 -16.21 20.24 9.36
C VAL A 484 -16.32 18.72 9.57
N TRP A 485 -15.32 17.96 9.14
CA TRP A 485 -15.27 16.50 9.30
C TRP A 485 -14.17 16.08 10.26
N ILE A 486 -14.57 15.43 11.37
CA ILE A 486 -13.69 14.91 12.41
C ILE A 486 -13.66 13.39 12.29
N GLN A 487 -12.50 12.82 12.03
CA GLN A 487 -12.29 11.38 12.03
C GLN A 487 -11.73 10.93 13.38
N LEU A 488 -12.54 10.16 14.12
CA LEU A 488 -12.14 9.65 15.44
C LEU A 488 -11.12 8.54 15.36
N TRP A 489 -11.19 7.76 14.26
CA TRP A 489 -10.43 6.52 14.08
C TRP A 489 -10.65 5.52 15.23
N HIS A 490 -9.87 4.41 15.28
CA HIS A 490 -10.14 3.31 16.22
C HIS A 490 -8.86 2.64 16.78
N GLY A 491 -7.76 3.36 16.88
CA GLY A 491 -6.56 2.94 17.60
C GLY A 491 -5.24 3.23 16.91
N THR A 492 -4.18 3.20 17.71
CA THR A 492 -2.79 3.38 17.26
C THR A 492 -2.38 2.31 16.26
N PRO A 493 -1.81 2.66 15.10
CA PRO A 493 -1.37 1.71 14.11
C PRO A 493 -0.16 0.90 14.59
N PHE A 494 -0.33 -0.36 14.94
CA PHE A 494 0.78 -1.30 15.15
C PHE A 494 1.10 -2.08 13.86
N LYS A 495 0.06 -2.49 13.15
CA LYS A 495 0.14 -3.06 11.80
C LYS A 495 0.39 -1.97 10.78
N ARG A 496 1.16 -2.27 9.74
CA ARG A 496 1.23 -1.39 8.58
C ARG A 496 -0.15 -1.23 7.97
N MET A 497 -0.53 0.01 7.70
CA MET A 497 -1.85 0.33 7.19
C MET A 497 -1.75 1.07 5.87
N LEU A 498 -2.78 0.94 5.05
CA LEU A 498 -3.04 1.61 3.78
C LEU A 498 -1.77 1.82 2.92
N PHE A 499 -1.15 3.02 2.97
CA PHE A 499 0.02 3.32 2.14
C PHE A 499 1.31 2.67 2.66
N ASP A 500 1.38 2.31 3.92
CA ASP A 500 2.49 1.57 4.53
C ASP A 500 2.34 0.04 4.44
N SER A 501 1.20 -0.45 3.95
CA SER A 501 0.89 -1.87 3.85
C SER A 501 0.76 -2.35 2.40
N ASN A 502 1.17 -3.57 2.14
CA ASN A 502 1.03 -4.20 0.82
C ASN A 502 -0.41 -4.59 0.47
N GLU A 503 -1.30 -4.84 1.44
CA GLU A 503 -2.74 -5.14 1.29
C GLU A 503 -3.11 -5.95 0.04
N PHE A 504 -2.29 -6.93 -0.35
CA PHE A 504 -2.37 -7.66 -1.63
C PHE A 504 -3.77 -8.19 -1.94
N LYS A 505 -4.46 -8.71 -0.91
CA LYS A 505 -5.81 -9.26 -1.09
C LYS A 505 -6.84 -8.16 -1.39
N MET A 506 -6.80 -7.06 -0.66
CA MET A 506 -7.73 -5.95 -0.88
C MET A 506 -7.53 -5.34 -2.25
N LEU A 507 -6.28 -5.18 -2.68
CA LEU A 507 -5.95 -4.65 -4.00
C LEU A 507 -6.32 -5.60 -5.13
N SER A 508 -6.19 -6.92 -4.93
CA SER A 508 -6.65 -7.91 -5.93
C SER A 508 -8.17 -7.89 -6.14
N LEU A 509 -8.93 -7.62 -5.08
CA LEU A 509 -10.40 -7.53 -5.11
C LEU A 509 -10.88 -6.14 -5.57
N ASN A 510 -10.14 -5.11 -5.25
CA ASN A 510 -10.45 -3.71 -5.55
C ASN A 510 -9.16 -2.92 -5.85
N PRO A 511 -8.72 -2.88 -7.11
CA PRO A 511 -7.50 -2.16 -7.51
C PRO A 511 -7.52 -0.66 -7.16
N SER A 512 -8.70 -0.07 -7.02
CA SER A 512 -8.87 1.33 -6.62
C SER A 512 -8.97 1.52 -5.10
N HIS A 513 -8.67 0.49 -4.30
CA HIS A 513 -8.86 0.56 -2.84
C HIS A 513 -8.11 1.73 -2.21
N LYS A 514 -6.80 1.82 -2.41
CA LYS A 514 -5.98 2.90 -1.83
C LYS A 514 -6.37 4.28 -2.35
N THR A 515 -6.63 4.39 -3.65
CA THR A 515 -7.11 5.63 -4.27
C THR A 515 -8.44 6.10 -3.66
N ASN A 516 -9.38 5.16 -3.48
CA ASN A 516 -10.66 5.46 -2.86
C ASN A 516 -10.51 5.87 -1.39
N LYS A 517 -9.57 5.24 -0.67
CA LYS A 517 -9.27 5.59 0.72
C LYS A 517 -8.63 6.98 0.82
N LYS A 518 -7.70 7.31 -0.08
CA LYS A 518 -7.12 8.66 -0.13
C LYS A 518 -8.19 9.73 -0.37
N SER A 519 -9.11 9.47 -1.30
CA SER A 519 -10.23 10.39 -1.55
C SER A 519 -11.17 10.55 -0.35
N ASP A 520 -11.24 9.58 0.56
CA ASP A 520 -11.94 9.74 1.83
C ASP A 520 -11.13 10.56 2.83
N ILE A 521 -9.83 10.27 2.97
CA ILE A 521 -8.91 11.00 3.85
C ILE A 521 -8.85 12.48 3.50
N ASP A 522 -8.84 12.81 2.20
CA ASP A 522 -8.77 14.19 1.73
C ASP A 522 -9.97 15.06 2.19
N ARG A 523 -11.10 14.45 2.58
CA ARG A 523 -12.27 15.14 3.11
C ARG A 523 -12.18 15.47 4.61
N TRP A 524 -11.26 14.79 5.35
CA TRP A 524 -11.13 15.01 6.78
C TRP A 524 -10.45 16.35 7.06
N ASP A 525 -11.02 17.12 7.97
CA ASP A 525 -10.36 18.32 8.52
C ASP A 525 -9.47 17.92 9.69
N TYR A 526 -9.95 16.97 10.51
CA TYR A 526 -9.27 16.48 11.69
C TYR A 526 -9.23 14.96 11.75
N LEU A 527 -8.10 14.41 12.18
CA LEU A 527 -7.90 13.01 12.51
C LEU A 527 -7.38 12.90 13.94
N LEU A 528 -8.05 12.14 14.81
CA LEU A 528 -7.59 11.91 16.17
C LEU A 528 -6.44 10.90 16.22
N ALA A 529 -5.49 11.18 17.11
CA ALA A 529 -4.43 10.28 17.53
C ALA A 529 -4.39 10.23 19.08
N ASP A 530 -3.85 9.15 19.62
CA ASP A 530 -3.73 8.93 21.07
C ASP A 530 -2.28 9.00 21.58
N SER A 531 -1.31 9.26 20.70
CA SER A 531 0.11 9.35 21.06
C SER A 531 0.91 9.99 19.93
N SER A 532 2.09 10.52 20.24
CA SER A 532 3.02 11.06 19.24
C SER A 532 3.41 9.98 18.24
N LYS A 533 3.52 8.73 18.68
CA LYS A 533 3.83 7.60 17.80
C LYS A 533 2.70 7.30 16.82
N ALA A 534 1.44 7.43 17.23
CA ALA A 534 0.29 7.31 16.34
C ALA A 534 0.30 8.40 15.27
N VAL A 535 0.60 9.64 15.66
CA VAL A 535 0.74 10.78 14.74
C VAL A 535 1.73 10.48 13.62
N ASP A 536 2.95 10.03 13.97
CA ASP A 536 3.98 9.68 12.99
C ASP A 536 3.50 8.62 11.98
N LYS A 537 2.80 7.58 12.49
CA LYS A 537 2.32 6.51 11.63
C LYS A 537 1.12 6.93 10.75
N PHE A 538 0.29 7.85 11.22
CA PHE A 538 -0.81 8.36 10.40
C PHE A 538 -0.32 9.25 9.25
N ILE A 539 0.70 10.08 9.48
CA ILE A 539 1.30 10.90 8.41
C ILE A 539 1.68 10.01 7.23
N THR A 540 2.37 8.91 7.45
CA THR A 540 2.86 8.03 6.39
C THR A 540 1.78 7.10 5.85
N SER A 541 1.00 6.45 6.74
CA SER A 541 0.02 5.44 6.34
C SER A 541 -1.20 6.02 5.62
N TYR A 542 -1.56 7.27 5.91
CA TYR A 542 -2.71 7.94 5.30
C TYR A 542 -2.33 9.05 4.33
N ASP A 543 -1.04 9.38 4.24
CA ASP A 543 -0.57 10.51 3.44
C ASP A 543 -1.38 11.79 3.76
N ILE A 544 -1.52 12.07 5.05
CA ILE A 544 -2.28 13.18 5.61
C ILE A 544 -1.33 14.24 6.16
N ASP A 545 -1.72 15.51 6.02
CA ASP A 545 -0.97 16.63 6.58
C ASP A 545 -0.94 16.53 8.12
N ARG A 546 0.24 16.77 8.72
CA ARG A 546 0.43 16.80 10.16
C ARG A 546 -0.55 17.75 10.88
N ASN A 547 -0.86 18.87 10.27
CA ASN A 547 -1.74 19.91 10.83
C ASN A 547 -3.19 19.44 11.00
N LYS A 548 -3.60 18.39 10.29
CA LYS A 548 -4.91 17.76 10.42
C LYS A 548 -4.97 16.69 11.51
N ILE A 549 -3.83 16.31 12.11
CA ILE A 549 -3.78 15.27 13.12
C ILE A 549 -3.75 15.90 14.50
N ILE A 550 -4.73 15.56 15.32
CA ILE A 550 -4.91 16.08 16.66
C ILE A 550 -4.59 14.99 17.68
N ASN A 551 -3.61 15.24 18.53
CA ASN A 551 -3.16 14.29 19.55
C ASN A 551 -3.85 14.54 20.90
N PHE A 552 -5.16 14.39 20.96
CA PHE A 552 -5.95 14.55 22.19
C PHE A 552 -6.22 13.23 22.93
N GLY A 553 -5.85 12.12 22.33
CA GLY A 553 -6.30 10.81 22.80
C GLY A 553 -7.68 10.43 22.24
N TYR A 554 -8.15 9.27 22.66
CA TYR A 554 -9.43 8.75 22.22
C TYR A 554 -10.50 8.82 23.34
N PRO A 555 -11.77 9.15 23.03
CA PRO A 555 -12.88 9.14 23.98
C PRO A 555 -13.02 7.83 24.77
N ARG A 556 -12.78 6.69 24.12
CA ARG A 556 -12.82 5.38 24.77
C ARG A 556 -11.70 5.17 25.79
N ASN A 557 -10.53 5.78 25.54
CA ASN A 557 -9.39 5.69 26.46
C ASN A 557 -9.52 6.64 27.63
N GLU A 558 -10.13 7.82 27.41
CA GLU A 558 -10.57 8.71 28.52
C GLU A 558 -11.51 7.99 29.48
N TRP A 559 -12.49 7.25 28.92
CA TRP A 559 -13.41 6.46 29.74
C TRP A 559 -12.68 5.39 30.55
N LEU A 560 -11.70 4.69 29.98
CA LEU A 560 -10.86 3.72 30.70
C LEU A 560 -10.14 4.37 31.88
N VAL A 561 -9.48 5.50 31.65
CA VAL A 561 -8.70 6.23 32.69
C VAL A 561 -9.62 6.70 33.82
N LYS A 562 -10.81 7.23 33.49
CA LYS A 562 -11.79 7.71 34.47
C LYS A 562 -12.40 6.58 35.33
N ASN A 563 -12.49 5.36 34.78
CA ASN A 563 -13.14 4.22 35.45
C ASN A 563 -12.16 3.18 35.99
N LEU A 564 -10.85 3.41 35.91
CA LEU A 564 -9.83 2.43 36.36
C LEU A 564 -10.06 1.95 37.80
N ASN A 565 -10.46 2.82 38.70
CA ASN A 565 -10.69 2.54 40.12
C ASN A 565 -12.18 2.36 40.48
N ASN A 566 -13.09 2.27 39.50
CA ASN A 566 -14.51 2.11 39.75
C ASN A 566 -14.86 0.66 40.06
N LYS A 567 -14.65 0.26 41.31
CA LYS A 567 -14.86 -1.12 41.80
C LYS A 567 -16.28 -1.61 41.58
N GLU A 568 -17.27 -0.72 41.74
CA GLU A 568 -18.68 -1.06 41.55
C GLU A 568 -19.01 -1.39 40.09
N LEU A 569 -18.55 -0.53 39.17
CA LEU A 569 -18.70 -0.77 37.74
C LEU A 569 -18.05 -2.09 37.31
N ILE A 570 -16.83 -2.34 37.78
CA ILE A 570 -16.06 -3.58 37.49
C ILE A 570 -16.82 -4.80 38.01
N ARG A 571 -17.32 -4.73 39.26
CA ARG A 571 -18.10 -5.83 39.87
C ARG A 571 -19.40 -6.09 39.10
N ASN A 572 -20.16 -5.04 38.80
CA ASN A 572 -21.43 -5.15 38.10
C ASN A 572 -21.24 -5.73 36.69
N PHE A 573 -20.18 -5.34 35.98
CA PHE A 573 -19.85 -5.91 34.69
C PHE A 573 -19.47 -7.38 34.77
N LYS A 574 -18.64 -7.79 35.74
CA LYS A 574 -18.30 -9.19 35.97
C LYS A 574 -19.55 -10.04 36.24
N LEU A 575 -20.43 -9.57 37.12
CA LEU A 575 -21.71 -10.27 37.44
C LEU A 575 -22.61 -10.40 36.22
N LYS A 576 -22.83 -9.33 35.48
CA LYS A 576 -23.67 -9.31 34.27
C LYS A 576 -23.22 -10.32 33.21
N ASN A 577 -21.93 -10.59 33.12
CA ASN A 577 -21.33 -11.48 32.13
C ASN A 577 -20.94 -12.85 32.69
N ASN A 578 -21.38 -13.20 33.90
CA ASN A 578 -21.08 -14.45 34.61
C ASN A 578 -19.57 -14.72 34.75
N ILE A 579 -18.79 -13.66 35.02
CA ILE A 579 -17.35 -13.72 35.21
C ILE A 579 -17.07 -13.85 36.73
N PRO A 580 -16.28 -14.85 37.17
CA PRO A 580 -15.93 -15.03 38.59
C PRO A 580 -15.27 -13.78 39.17
N LEU A 581 -15.63 -13.43 40.43
CA LEU A 581 -15.13 -12.24 41.10
C LEU A 581 -13.75 -12.48 41.73
N ASP A 582 -13.44 -13.72 42.09
CA ASP A 582 -12.25 -14.19 42.82
C ASP A 582 -11.08 -14.59 41.91
N LYS A 583 -11.27 -14.64 40.60
CA LYS A 583 -10.26 -15.04 39.62
C LYS A 583 -9.56 -13.85 38.96
N LYS A 584 -8.28 -14.00 38.70
CA LYS A 584 -7.52 -13.11 37.80
C LYS A 584 -7.87 -13.39 36.35
N ILE A 585 -7.99 -12.35 35.55
CA ILE A 585 -8.49 -12.44 34.19
C ILE A 585 -7.37 -12.14 33.19
N ILE A 586 -7.12 -13.08 32.30
CA ILE A 586 -6.33 -12.88 31.10
C ILE A 586 -7.29 -12.63 29.94
N LEU A 587 -7.26 -11.44 29.35
CA LEU A 587 -7.99 -11.13 28.12
C LEU A 587 -7.15 -11.54 26.92
N TYR A 588 -7.56 -12.59 26.20
CA TYR A 588 -6.92 -13.01 24.95
C TYR A 588 -7.67 -12.42 23.74
N ALA A 589 -7.02 -11.54 23.00
CA ALA A 589 -7.62 -10.78 21.88
C ALA A 589 -6.71 -10.79 20.64
N PRO A 590 -6.60 -11.91 19.91
CA PRO A 590 -5.71 -12.02 18.75
C PRO A 590 -6.20 -11.24 17.55
N THR A 591 -5.25 -10.85 16.70
CA THR A 591 -5.52 -10.21 15.41
C THR A 591 -5.95 -11.21 14.36
N TRP A 592 -6.97 -10.87 13.61
CA TRP A 592 -7.38 -11.60 12.42
C TRP A 592 -6.26 -11.66 11.35
N ARG A 593 -6.16 -12.80 10.65
CA ARG A 593 -5.14 -13.05 9.63
C ARG A 593 -5.67 -12.88 8.20
N ASP A 594 -5.27 -11.82 7.53
CA ASP A 594 -5.65 -11.55 6.14
C ASP A 594 -5.26 -12.70 5.20
N TYR A 595 -4.13 -13.35 5.44
CA TYR A 595 -3.63 -14.45 4.62
C TYR A 595 -4.48 -15.73 4.73
N ASN A 596 -5.29 -15.91 5.80
CA ASN A 596 -6.18 -17.05 5.93
C ASN A 596 -7.27 -17.10 4.85
N TYR A 597 -7.41 -16.05 4.05
CA TYR A 597 -8.37 -15.98 2.95
C TYR A 597 -7.72 -16.08 1.57
N LEU A 598 -6.41 -16.24 1.50
CA LEU A 598 -5.69 -16.34 0.23
C LEU A 598 -5.98 -17.67 -0.49
N THR A 599 -5.98 -18.77 0.25
CA THR A 599 -6.31 -20.10 -0.29
C THR A 599 -7.31 -20.84 0.60
N PRO A 600 -8.06 -21.84 0.09
CA PRO A 600 -8.93 -22.69 0.91
C PRO A 600 -8.19 -23.41 2.02
N GLU A 601 -6.95 -23.81 1.78
CA GLU A 601 -6.08 -24.48 2.76
C GLU A 601 -5.67 -23.54 3.87
N SER A 602 -5.28 -22.30 3.54
CA SER A 602 -4.89 -21.30 4.55
C SER A 602 -6.04 -20.87 5.44
N ARG A 603 -7.31 -21.03 5.01
CA ARG A 603 -8.50 -20.79 5.86
C ARG A 603 -8.62 -21.74 7.04
N LYS A 604 -7.89 -22.86 7.03
CA LYS A 604 -7.84 -23.85 8.10
C LYS A 604 -6.68 -23.63 9.07
N ASP A 605 -5.78 -22.71 8.73
CA ASP A 605 -4.62 -22.44 9.56
C ASP A 605 -5.02 -21.66 10.81
N THR A 606 -4.99 -22.35 11.94
CA THR A 606 -5.24 -21.81 13.28
C THR A 606 -3.99 -21.87 14.16
N SER A 607 -2.82 -22.16 13.57
CA SER A 607 -1.55 -22.35 14.27
C SER A 607 -1.09 -21.12 15.07
N TYR A 608 -1.55 -19.91 14.68
CA TYR A 608 -1.27 -18.67 15.38
C TYR A 608 -2.11 -18.46 16.64
N ILE A 609 -3.26 -19.18 16.77
CA ILE A 609 -4.13 -19.08 17.95
C ILE A 609 -3.46 -19.81 19.13
N ALA A 610 -3.61 -19.24 20.33
CA ALA A 610 -3.08 -19.86 21.56
C ALA A 610 -3.73 -21.20 21.86
N ASP A 611 -2.93 -22.15 22.33
CA ASP A 611 -3.40 -23.37 22.98
C ASP A 611 -3.63 -23.07 24.46
N PHE A 612 -4.90 -22.89 24.84
CA PHE A 612 -5.26 -22.50 26.21
C PHE A 612 -4.96 -23.57 27.23
N ASN A 613 -4.99 -24.88 26.86
CA ASN A 613 -4.58 -25.95 27.75
C ASN A 613 -3.10 -25.86 28.12
N LYS A 614 -2.24 -25.59 27.10
CA LYS A 614 -0.81 -25.42 27.36
C LYS A 614 -0.54 -24.16 28.17
N LEU A 615 -1.27 -23.07 27.91
CA LEU A 615 -1.09 -21.82 28.63
C LEU A 615 -1.49 -22.00 30.10
N LEU A 616 -2.69 -22.50 30.38
CA LEU A 616 -3.22 -22.68 31.75
C LEU A 616 -2.43 -23.70 32.59
N LYS A 617 -1.88 -24.75 31.97
CA LYS A 617 -1.02 -25.73 32.69
C LYS A 617 0.28 -25.16 33.23
N ASN A 618 0.72 -24.03 32.70
CA ASN A 618 1.98 -23.35 33.07
C ASN A 618 1.74 -22.04 33.82
N LEU A 619 0.48 -21.70 34.08
CA LEU A 619 0.06 -20.54 34.90
C LEU A 619 -0.46 -21.05 36.26
N ASP A 620 -0.50 -20.15 37.25
CA ASP A 620 -1.12 -20.43 38.55
C ASP A 620 -2.65 -20.66 38.40
N ASP A 621 -3.23 -21.45 39.28
CA ASP A 621 -4.67 -21.82 39.22
C ASP A 621 -5.64 -20.63 39.44
N GLU A 622 -5.15 -19.46 39.76
CA GLU A 622 -5.95 -18.27 39.97
C GLU A 622 -6.44 -17.62 38.66
N TYR A 623 -5.90 -17.99 37.50
CA TYR A 623 -6.23 -17.38 36.23
C TYR A 623 -7.39 -18.04 35.50
N ILE A 624 -8.20 -17.18 34.87
CA ILE A 624 -9.14 -17.55 33.79
C ILE A 624 -8.82 -16.79 32.52
N ILE A 625 -9.13 -17.37 31.37
CA ILE A 625 -8.95 -16.72 30.07
C ILE A 625 -10.29 -16.27 29.54
N ILE A 626 -10.42 -14.98 29.23
CA ILE A 626 -11.53 -14.47 28.42
C ILE A 626 -11.05 -14.42 26.96
N ASN A 627 -11.63 -15.32 26.14
CA ASN A 627 -11.32 -15.39 24.72
C ASN A 627 -12.22 -14.42 23.93
N LYS A 628 -11.62 -13.34 23.43
CA LYS A 628 -12.25 -12.38 22.51
C LYS A 628 -11.68 -12.55 21.11
N ALA A 629 -11.92 -13.70 20.50
CA ALA A 629 -11.50 -13.95 19.13
C ALA A 629 -12.23 -13.03 18.12
N HIS A 630 -11.60 -12.80 17.00
CA HIS A 630 -12.25 -12.04 15.91
C HIS A 630 -13.42 -12.84 15.32
N PRO A 631 -14.57 -12.22 14.99
CA PRO A 631 -15.75 -12.92 14.45
C PRO A 631 -15.49 -13.75 13.19
N MET A 632 -14.44 -13.41 12.46
CA MET A 632 -14.03 -14.11 11.23
C MET A 632 -13.12 -15.32 11.48
N ASP A 633 -12.59 -15.48 12.69
CA ASP A 633 -11.71 -16.58 13.03
C ASP A 633 -12.49 -17.82 13.47
N LYS A 634 -12.11 -18.97 12.90
CA LYS A 634 -12.61 -20.24 13.38
C LYS A 634 -11.82 -20.64 14.62
N GLN A 635 -12.54 -20.86 15.72
CA GLN A 635 -11.90 -21.39 16.92
C GLN A 635 -11.44 -22.82 16.67
N PRO A 636 -10.21 -23.18 17.07
CA PRO A 636 -9.74 -24.55 16.99
C PRO A 636 -10.51 -25.44 17.98
N SER A 637 -10.80 -26.67 17.58
CA SER A 637 -11.57 -27.64 18.39
C SER A 637 -10.89 -27.98 19.71
N TRP A 638 -9.57 -27.87 19.78
CA TRP A 638 -8.81 -28.14 21.02
C TRP A 638 -9.02 -27.11 22.14
N ASN A 639 -9.59 -25.96 21.83
CA ASN A 639 -9.95 -24.92 22.80
C ASN A 639 -11.41 -25.01 23.28
N ASN A 640 -12.17 -26.02 22.84
CA ASN A 640 -13.56 -26.18 23.27
C ASN A 640 -13.66 -26.89 24.63
N GLY A 641 -14.54 -26.40 25.50
CA GLY A 641 -14.87 -27.07 26.77
C GLY A 641 -13.79 -27.02 27.86
N ILE A 642 -12.81 -26.10 27.74
CA ILE A 642 -11.79 -25.90 28.77
C ILE A 642 -12.40 -25.14 29.96
N ARG A 643 -12.28 -25.72 31.18
CA ARG A 643 -12.95 -25.24 32.41
C ARG A 643 -12.71 -23.76 32.75
N ASN A 644 -11.50 -23.25 32.53
CA ASN A 644 -11.09 -21.89 32.90
C ASN A 644 -11.04 -20.94 31.67
N VAL A 645 -11.81 -21.23 30.62
CA VAL A 645 -11.90 -20.39 29.43
C VAL A 645 -13.32 -19.95 29.19
N LEU A 646 -13.53 -18.64 29.17
CA LEU A 646 -14.80 -18.01 28.86
C LEU A 646 -14.75 -17.37 27.48
N THR A 647 -15.73 -17.70 26.62
CA THR A 647 -15.88 -17.00 25.33
C THR A 647 -16.98 -15.99 25.47
N VAL A 648 -16.66 -14.70 25.26
CA VAL A 648 -17.63 -13.62 25.35
C VAL A 648 -18.27 -13.33 24.00
N ASN A 649 -19.51 -12.81 24.04
CA ASN A 649 -20.20 -12.37 22.84
C ASN A 649 -19.41 -11.23 22.16
N ASN A 650 -19.40 -11.22 20.84
CA ASN A 650 -18.76 -10.18 20.04
C ASN A 650 -19.30 -8.76 20.27
N ASN A 651 -20.52 -8.65 20.83
CA ASN A 651 -21.15 -7.37 21.15
C ASN A 651 -20.63 -6.76 22.46
N VAL A 652 -19.87 -7.51 23.29
CA VAL A 652 -19.27 -6.97 24.49
C VAL A 652 -18.18 -5.98 24.13
N ASP A 653 -18.22 -4.81 24.74
CA ASP A 653 -17.29 -3.72 24.45
C ASP A 653 -15.86 -4.09 24.87
N SER A 654 -14.89 -3.79 24.02
CA SER A 654 -13.49 -4.10 24.30
C SER A 654 -12.96 -3.31 25.48
N GLN A 655 -13.41 -2.07 25.68
CA GLN A 655 -12.98 -1.22 26.81
C GLN A 655 -13.45 -1.79 28.15
N GLU A 656 -14.68 -2.31 28.19
CA GLU A 656 -15.18 -2.98 29.39
C GLU A 656 -14.36 -4.23 29.71
N LEU A 657 -13.95 -5.00 28.70
CA LEU A 657 -13.08 -6.16 28.87
C LEU A 657 -11.64 -5.79 29.31
N ILE A 658 -11.09 -4.73 28.75
CA ILE A 658 -9.79 -4.19 29.17
C ILE A 658 -9.85 -3.74 30.62
N LEU A 659 -10.94 -3.05 31.03
CA LEU A 659 -11.10 -2.55 32.38
C LEU A 659 -11.06 -3.67 33.44
N ILE A 660 -11.82 -4.76 33.18
CA ILE A 660 -11.96 -5.88 34.14
C ILE A 660 -10.80 -6.86 34.13
N SER A 661 -9.97 -6.89 33.06
CA SER A 661 -8.86 -7.82 32.94
C SER A 661 -7.68 -7.41 33.82
N ASP A 662 -6.91 -8.37 34.29
CA ASP A 662 -5.65 -8.16 35.00
C ASP A 662 -4.46 -8.13 34.04
N ILE A 663 -4.55 -8.94 32.98
CA ILE A 663 -3.51 -9.06 31.94
C ILE A 663 -4.19 -9.12 30.56
N ILE A 664 -3.56 -8.50 29.56
CA ILE A 664 -3.95 -8.62 28.17
C ILE A 664 -2.91 -9.46 27.41
N VAL A 665 -3.37 -10.45 26.68
CA VAL A 665 -2.56 -11.25 25.76
C VAL A 665 -3.10 -11.06 24.35
N THR A 666 -2.23 -10.62 23.46
CA THR A 666 -2.58 -10.40 22.06
C THR A 666 -1.38 -10.75 21.16
N ASP A 667 -1.41 -10.30 19.91
CA ASP A 667 -0.30 -10.45 18.95
C ASP A 667 0.02 -9.13 18.24
N PHE A 668 -0.64 -8.81 17.13
CA PHE A 668 -0.44 -7.58 16.34
C PHE A 668 -1.59 -6.58 16.51
N SER A 669 -2.36 -6.68 17.59
CA SER A 669 -3.51 -5.80 17.82
C SER A 669 -3.11 -4.47 18.46
N SER A 670 -3.81 -3.41 18.06
CA SER A 670 -3.70 -2.08 18.68
C SER A 670 -4.29 -1.98 20.10
N ILE A 671 -4.94 -3.03 20.61
CA ILE A 671 -5.52 -3.06 21.96
C ILE A 671 -4.50 -2.81 23.07
N ILE A 672 -3.22 -3.13 22.81
CA ILE A 672 -2.11 -2.86 23.74
C ILE A 672 -1.95 -1.37 24.02
N PHE A 673 -2.20 -0.50 23.03
CA PHE A 673 -2.07 0.95 23.23
C PHE A 673 -3.21 1.52 24.08
N ASP A 674 -4.40 0.92 24.04
CA ASP A 674 -5.47 1.26 24.99
C ASP A 674 -5.06 0.88 26.43
N ALA A 675 -4.37 -0.27 26.60
CA ALA A 675 -3.86 -0.76 27.88
C ALA A 675 -2.76 0.13 28.46
N VAL A 676 -1.88 0.71 27.61
CA VAL A 676 -0.80 1.63 28.01
C VAL A 676 -1.31 2.80 28.83
N HIS A 677 -2.44 3.39 28.45
CA HIS A 677 -2.99 4.58 29.11
C HIS A 677 -3.47 4.33 30.54
N ILE A 678 -3.68 3.08 30.93
CA ILE A 678 -4.06 2.68 32.29
C ILE A 678 -2.99 1.81 32.96
N ASN A 679 -1.80 1.76 32.38
CA ASN A 679 -0.67 0.92 32.83
C ASN A 679 -1.06 -0.54 33.07
N LYS A 680 -1.94 -1.08 32.21
CA LYS A 680 -2.41 -2.48 32.30
C LYS A 680 -1.35 -3.43 31.75
N PRO A 681 -0.95 -4.48 32.50
CA PRO A 681 -0.02 -5.48 31.99
C PRO A 681 -0.49 -6.13 30.70
N PHE A 682 0.39 -6.23 29.70
CA PHE A 682 0.13 -6.94 28.47
C PHE A 682 1.35 -7.72 27.98
N TYR A 683 1.09 -8.76 27.20
CA TYR A 683 2.11 -9.60 26.57
C TYR A 683 1.71 -9.93 25.14
N LEU A 684 2.71 -10.17 24.28
CA LEU A 684 2.52 -10.48 22.88
C LEU A 684 2.84 -11.96 22.63
N LEU A 685 1.86 -12.76 22.21
CA LEU A 685 2.06 -14.14 21.76
C LEU A 685 2.11 -14.15 20.23
N ILE A 686 3.32 -14.22 19.67
CA ILE A 686 3.54 -14.15 18.22
C ILE A 686 4.21 -15.42 17.73
N LYS A 687 3.42 -16.32 17.11
CA LYS A 687 3.87 -17.62 16.61
C LYS A 687 4.17 -17.63 15.12
N ASP A 688 3.74 -16.63 14.38
CA ASP A 688 3.77 -16.56 12.92
C ASP A 688 4.40 -15.26 12.38
N PHE A 689 5.39 -14.70 13.11
CA PHE A 689 5.98 -13.40 12.81
C PHE A 689 6.40 -13.24 11.34
N ASN A 690 7.24 -14.16 10.82
CA ASN A 690 7.73 -14.08 9.43
C ASN A 690 6.60 -14.14 8.41
N LYS A 691 5.58 -14.96 8.65
CA LYS A 691 4.41 -15.10 7.78
C LYS A 691 3.59 -13.80 7.76
N TYR A 692 3.41 -13.19 8.94
CA TYR A 692 2.69 -11.93 9.07
C TYR A 692 3.45 -10.77 8.42
N MET A 693 4.77 -10.69 8.62
CA MET A 693 5.63 -9.67 8.00
C MET A 693 5.60 -9.73 6.48
N ASN A 694 5.59 -10.93 5.89
CA ASN A 694 5.53 -11.14 4.44
C ASN A 694 4.15 -10.82 3.83
N THR A 695 3.11 -10.65 4.64
CA THR A 695 1.75 -10.40 4.15
C THR A 695 1.28 -8.98 4.44
N ARG A 696 1.15 -8.60 5.69
CA ARG A 696 0.69 -7.29 6.12
C ARG A 696 1.80 -6.42 6.68
N GLY A 697 2.64 -7.01 7.51
CA GLY A 697 3.73 -6.34 8.20
C GLY A 697 3.30 -5.52 9.41
N VAL A 698 4.30 -5.23 10.25
CA VAL A 698 4.18 -4.30 11.39
C VAL A 698 5.24 -3.21 11.26
N TYR A 699 5.08 -2.14 12.01
CA TYR A 699 6.12 -1.11 12.13
C TYR A 699 7.23 -1.65 13.03
N MET A 700 8.43 -1.85 12.45
CA MET A 700 9.54 -2.51 13.13
C MET A 700 10.08 -1.71 14.32
N ASP A 701 10.05 -0.41 14.26
CA ASP A 701 10.43 0.45 15.38
C ASP A 701 9.51 0.21 16.60
N MET A 702 8.22 0.07 16.37
CA MET A 702 7.24 -0.26 17.42
C MET A 702 7.39 -1.70 17.91
N TYR A 703 7.59 -2.67 17.00
CA TYR A 703 7.82 -4.06 17.37
C TYR A 703 9.08 -4.22 18.22
N ASN A 704 10.17 -3.58 17.82
CA ASN A 704 11.45 -3.67 18.54
C ASN A 704 11.36 -3.06 19.95
N SER A 705 10.62 -1.96 20.14
CA SER A 705 10.40 -1.39 21.47
C SER A 705 9.60 -2.30 22.39
N LEU A 706 8.71 -3.13 21.84
CA LEU A 706 7.87 -4.09 22.59
C LEU A 706 8.46 -5.50 22.68
N ARG A 707 9.61 -5.73 22.05
CA ARG A 707 10.26 -7.06 21.97
C ARG A 707 10.46 -7.75 23.32
N PRO A 708 10.77 -7.07 24.43
CA PRO A 708 10.88 -7.72 25.75
C PRO A 708 9.62 -8.46 26.20
N LEU A 709 8.44 -8.04 25.75
CA LEU A 709 7.15 -8.63 26.13
C LEU A 709 6.65 -9.67 25.10
N VAL A 710 7.43 -9.97 24.07
CA VAL A 710 7.07 -10.93 23.02
C VAL A 710 7.43 -12.35 23.45
N SER A 711 6.50 -13.28 23.23
CA SER A 711 6.67 -14.72 23.39
C SER A 711 6.29 -15.45 22.09
N ASN A 712 6.98 -16.53 21.75
CA ASN A 712 6.72 -17.33 20.56
C ASN A 712 6.00 -18.66 20.87
N SER A 713 5.75 -18.94 22.14
CA SER A 713 5.04 -20.12 22.61
C SER A 713 4.28 -19.82 23.90
N GLU A 714 3.30 -20.69 24.21
CA GLU A 714 2.47 -20.60 25.40
C GLU A 714 3.29 -20.77 26.70
N ILE A 715 4.30 -21.65 26.67
CA ILE A 715 5.20 -21.86 27.82
C ILE A 715 6.05 -20.62 28.10
N ALA A 716 6.63 -20.02 27.04
CA ALA A 716 7.39 -18.79 27.19
C ALA A 716 6.50 -17.62 27.66
N LEU A 717 5.26 -17.56 27.19
CA LEU A 717 4.28 -16.57 27.65
C LEU A 717 3.94 -16.74 29.13
N ALA A 718 3.60 -17.96 29.57
CA ALA A 718 3.31 -18.27 30.97
C ALA A 718 4.50 -17.89 31.89
N ASN A 719 5.73 -18.24 31.49
CA ASN A 719 6.93 -17.88 32.23
C ASN A 719 7.11 -16.34 32.35
N ASN A 720 6.79 -15.59 31.30
CA ASN A 720 6.87 -14.12 31.35
C ASN A 720 5.78 -13.54 32.26
N ILE A 721 4.57 -14.11 32.26
CA ILE A 721 3.47 -13.72 33.16
C ILE A 721 3.83 -14.02 34.61
N ASN A 722 4.23 -15.26 34.95
CA ASN A 722 4.57 -15.68 36.31
C ASN A 722 5.74 -14.88 36.90
N LYS A 723 6.70 -14.45 36.06
CA LYS A 723 7.80 -13.57 36.44
C LYS A 723 7.43 -12.08 36.52
N ASN A 724 6.18 -11.72 36.24
CA ASN A 724 5.72 -10.33 36.16
C ASN A 724 6.63 -9.43 35.29
N LYS A 725 7.09 -9.95 34.16
CA LYS A 725 8.10 -9.29 33.31
C LYS A 725 7.66 -7.89 32.81
N PHE A 726 6.37 -7.61 32.81
CA PHE A 726 5.85 -6.28 32.49
C PHE A 726 6.32 -5.21 33.51
N ASN A 727 6.51 -5.55 34.76
CA ASN A 727 6.95 -4.59 35.78
C ASN A 727 8.38 -4.10 35.55
N ASP A 728 9.21 -4.90 34.87
CA ASP A 728 10.58 -4.53 34.49
C ASP A 728 10.63 -3.78 33.14
N PHE A 729 9.47 -3.59 32.50
CA PHE A 729 9.37 -2.97 31.20
C PHE A 729 8.94 -1.50 31.28
N ASN A 730 9.82 -0.61 30.85
CA ASN A 730 9.49 0.81 30.74
C ASN A 730 8.86 1.10 29.36
N MET A 731 7.56 1.44 29.39
CA MET A 731 6.86 1.87 28.18
C MET A 731 7.43 3.21 27.71
N PRO A 732 7.88 3.33 26.44
CA PRO A 732 8.36 4.59 25.91
C PRO A 732 7.29 5.69 26.00
N GLU A 733 7.68 6.90 26.41
CA GLU A 733 6.79 8.06 26.55
C GLU A 733 6.03 8.40 25.26
N LEU A 734 6.61 8.09 24.09
CA LEU A 734 6.00 8.32 22.77
C LEU A 734 4.65 7.59 22.57
N TYR A 735 4.32 6.59 23.41
CA TYR A 735 3.03 5.89 23.41
C TYR A 735 2.05 6.42 24.44
N GLN A 736 2.49 7.33 25.30
CA GLN A 736 1.67 7.95 26.34
C GLN A 736 1.08 9.28 25.86
N ASN A 737 0.00 9.72 26.49
CA ASN A 737 -0.65 10.97 26.20
C ASN A 737 -1.21 11.59 27.48
N SER A 738 -0.70 12.74 27.88
CA SER A 738 -1.14 13.48 29.07
C SER A 738 -2.56 14.07 28.90
N GLU A 739 -2.94 14.40 27.66
CA GLU A 739 -4.23 15.03 27.33
C GLU A 739 -5.43 14.05 27.34
N ILE A 740 -5.17 12.75 27.48
CA ILE A 740 -6.18 11.70 27.34
C ILE A 740 -7.39 11.88 28.28
N ARG A 741 -7.20 12.50 29.44
CA ARG A 741 -8.27 12.78 30.42
C ARG A 741 -9.29 13.81 29.94
N ASN A 742 -8.91 14.60 28.93
CA ASN A 742 -9.68 15.73 28.41
C ASN A 742 -10.09 15.50 26.93
N ALA A 743 -9.95 14.28 26.39
CA ALA A 743 -10.19 14.00 24.99
C ALA A 743 -11.60 14.44 24.52
N ASN A 744 -12.64 14.16 25.33
CA ASN A 744 -14.01 14.56 25.01
C ASN A 744 -14.19 16.08 25.02
N VAL A 745 -13.64 16.77 26.05
CA VAL A 745 -13.71 18.23 26.18
C VAL A 745 -13.00 18.91 25.00
N ASN A 746 -11.83 18.42 24.64
CA ASN A 746 -11.04 18.97 23.54
C ASN A 746 -11.77 18.80 22.19
N ILE A 747 -12.46 17.67 21.97
CA ILE A 747 -13.29 17.46 20.78
C ILE A 747 -14.50 18.38 20.80
N GLU A 748 -15.16 18.54 21.95
CA GLU A 748 -16.28 19.47 22.13
C GLU A 748 -15.89 20.91 21.79
N ASN A 749 -14.71 21.35 22.19
CA ASN A 749 -14.20 22.68 21.86
C ASN A 749 -14.07 22.89 20.35
N ILE A 750 -13.50 21.92 19.62
CA ILE A 750 -13.45 21.95 18.14
C ILE A 750 -14.87 22.05 17.55
N ILE A 751 -15.81 21.31 18.09
CA ILE A 751 -17.22 21.36 17.62
C ILE A 751 -17.77 22.77 17.82
N LYS A 752 -17.62 23.35 19.00
CA LYS A 752 -18.12 24.71 19.34
C LYS A 752 -17.43 25.79 18.48
N GLU A 753 -16.13 25.70 18.28
CA GLU A 753 -15.40 26.60 17.39
C GLU A 753 -15.87 26.48 15.92
N SER A 754 -16.28 25.29 15.51
CA SER A 754 -16.80 25.06 14.17
C SER A 754 -18.17 25.67 13.94
N PHE A 755 -18.96 25.95 14.99
CA PHE A 755 -20.26 26.58 14.88
C PHE A 755 -20.19 28.09 14.60
N ASN A 756 -19.11 28.71 15.04
CA ASN A 756 -18.78 30.10 14.75
C ASN A 756 -18.19 30.21 13.32
#